data_8c0ef4e30c3404c7b2d5c7c251912c6f
#
_entry.id   8c0ef4e30c3404c7b2d5c7c251912c6f
#
_cell.length_a   1.000
_cell.length_b   1.000
_cell.length_c   1.000
_cell.angle_alpha   90.00
_cell.angle_beta   90.00
_cell.angle_gamma   90.00
#
_symmetry.space_group_name_H-M   'P 1'
#
loop_
_entity.id
_entity.type
_entity.pdbx_description
1 polymer ?
#
loop_
_entity_poly.entity_id
_entity_poly.type
_entity_poly.pdbx_seq_one_letter_code
_entity_poly.pdbx_strand_id
1 'polypeptide(L)'
;MIQQLRHALLILFFSTTIFAQWNNPHHESTSHNTLHGAFSSAPKTLDPARAYSSDETQIIAQIYEPPLQYDYLKRPYQLIPLTLREMPTVTYVTKNGKIIYTIYDLKIKPRIYYQPHPALKTKRELIAQDYVYQIKRLASPTVNSPIFGVMSKYIVGFSDYAKTLQNAYQHKSFINLHDYPLAGATVINKYEYHIKIHGVYPQFLYWLAMPFFSPMPYEADLFYAQPTMKEKNITVDWYPVGTGSYLLEKNNPNEEMVLAKNPHFRGEKHPVSNESIPQVEKLVLSLDKESIPRWNKFLQGYYDRSGISADSFDSAIQLDKNGNPILTKAMQEKGIRLETTVSPSVFYIGFNMLDEVVGGNNKKLRQAISITIDYEEYIQLFLNGRGVAAHGPIPPGIFGYEKNNINKVIYFWNGHNAKRKPIEDAKKLLAEAGYPNGIDPKTGKALVLNYDVTSTGNPDDKAQLNWMRKQFAKLGIELNIRHTEYNRFQEKVRTGNVQIFSWGWLADYPDPENFLFLLYSANGKVKHGGENATNYTDPRADALFNEIKNMPTDEKRLIKIREYLALVQEDAPWIWGVHPIDFTLSHQWVSPTKPHAIANNTLQYQKINPMLRAQLQEKWNKPILWPLWILLGFLILIFIPLIVTYWKRENKTTVKKYWK
;
A
#
# COMPACT_ATOMS: atom_id res chain seq x y z
N MET A 1 26.58 13.94 56.94
CA MET A 1 25.58 12.88 56.71
C MET A 1 24.18 13.40 56.50
N ILE A 2 23.59 14.17 57.49
CA ILE A 2 22.22 14.74 57.35
C ILE A 2 22.09 15.70 56.15
N GLN A 3 23.11 16.53 55.90
CA GLN A 3 23.15 17.41 54.73
C GLN A 3 23.24 16.62 53.40
N GLN A 4 24.00 15.55 53.35
CA GLN A 4 24.10 14.65 52.17
C GLN A 4 22.80 13.88 51.93
N LEU A 5 22.12 13.46 53.02
CA LEU A 5 20.79 12.83 52.89
C LEU A 5 19.70 13.80 52.38
N ARG A 6 19.76 15.07 52.83
CA ARG A 6 18.88 16.14 52.31
C ARG A 6 19.13 16.42 50.83
N HIS A 7 20.38 16.45 50.40
CA HIS A 7 20.72 16.62 48.97
C HIS A 7 20.30 15.41 48.13
N ALA A 8 20.48 14.19 48.65
CA ALA A 8 20.04 12.97 47.97
C ALA A 8 18.51 12.90 47.86
N LEU A 9 17.77 13.27 48.89
CA LEU A 9 16.29 13.36 48.88
C LEU A 9 15.79 14.47 47.95
N LEU A 10 16.45 15.62 47.89
CA LEU A 10 16.13 16.71 46.97
C LEU A 10 16.40 16.28 45.50
N ILE A 11 17.51 15.60 45.25
CA ILE A 11 17.81 15.06 43.89
C ILE A 11 16.80 14.01 43.50
N LEU A 12 16.39 13.12 44.40
CA LEU A 12 15.34 12.13 44.15
C LEU A 12 13.98 12.79 43.88
N PHE A 13 13.64 13.86 44.60
CA PHE A 13 12.39 14.61 44.44
C PHE A 13 12.37 15.39 43.12
N PHE A 14 13.47 16.01 42.72
CA PHE A 14 13.59 16.68 41.40
C PHE A 14 13.61 15.69 40.24
N SER A 15 14.23 14.53 40.37
CA SER A 15 14.23 13.53 39.31
C SER A 15 12.84 12.92 39.07
N THR A 16 12.01 12.74 40.10
CA THR A 16 10.65 12.21 39.92
C THR A 16 9.69 13.20 39.26
N THR A 17 9.89 14.51 39.44
CA THR A 17 9.06 15.52 38.73
C THR A 17 9.42 15.70 37.26
N ILE A 18 10.66 15.45 36.87
CA ILE A 18 11.11 15.48 35.45
C ILE A 18 10.57 14.27 34.69
N PHE A 19 10.47 13.09 35.31
CA PHE A 19 9.92 11.89 34.68
C PHE A 19 8.38 11.89 34.54
N ALA A 20 7.66 12.82 35.21
CA ALA A 20 6.20 12.90 35.14
C ALA A 20 5.64 13.30 33.77
N GLN A 21 6.47 13.82 32.88
CA GLN A 21 6.08 14.21 31.51
C GLN A 21 6.58 13.23 30.42
N TRP A 22 7.28 12.17 30.81
CA TRP A 22 8.00 11.30 29.87
C TRP A 22 7.11 10.49 28.94
N ASN A 23 5.86 10.24 29.29
CA ASN A 23 4.94 9.44 28.47
C ASN A 23 4.02 10.28 27.58
N ASN A 24 4.24 11.57 27.45
CA ASN A 24 3.39 12.40 26.62
C ASN A 24 3.94 12.42 25.18
N PRO A 25 3.27 11.76 24.22
CA PRO A 25 3.78 11.70 22.85
C PRO A 25 3.77 13.10 22.22
N HIS A 26 4.81 13.40 21.45
CA HIS A 26 4.92 14.62 20.63
C HIS A 26 4.73 15.94 21.41
N HIS A 27 5.27 16.03 22.60
CA HIS A 27 5.13 17.20 23.50
C HIS A 27 5.45 18.54 22.83
N GLU A 28 6.43 18.55 21.90
CA GLU A 28 6.80 19.75 21.13
C GLU A 28 5.80 20.10 20.01
N SER A 29 4.99 19.14 19.58
CA SER A 29 4.04 19.33 18.46
C SER A 29 2.63 19.71 18.90
N THR A 30 2.40 20.00 20.18
CA THR A 30 1.06 20.34 20.72
C THR A 30 0.49 21.62 20.12
N SER A 31 1.34 22.53 19.62
CA SER A 31 0.96 23.79 18.98
C SER A 31 0.83 23.66 17.43
N HIS A 32 1.33 22.57 16.84
CA HIS A 32 1.38 22.42 15.38
C HIS A 32 0.30 21.50 14.86
N ASN A 33 -0.27 21.88 13.73
CA ASN A 33 -1.27 21.08 13.00
C ASN A 33 -0.57 19.94 12.22
N THR A 34 -0.04 18.96 12.98
CA THR A 34 0.75 17.84 12.46
C THR A 34 -0.04 16.53 12.57
N LEU A 35 -0.19 15.80 11.46
CA LEU A 35 -0.75 14.45 11.44
C LEU A 35 0.37 13.43 11.63
N HIS A 36 0.20 12.52 12.59
CA HIS A 36 1.12 11.43 12.86
C HIS A 36 0.56 10.10 12.39
N GLY A 37 1.32 9.38 11.58
CA GLY A 37 0.99 8.07 11.07
C GLY A 37 2.18 7.12 11.07
N ALA A 38 1.98 5.90 10.60
CA ALA A 38 3.03 4.91 10.48
C ALA A 38 2.99 4.22 9.11
N PHE A 39 4.15 3.75 8.66
CA PHE A 39 4.29 2.81 7.54
C PHE A 39 5.07 1.58 8.00
N SER A 40 4.84 0.45 7.32
CA SER A 40 5.43 -0.85 7.71
C SER A 40 6.63 -1.26 6.85
N SER A 41 6.72 -0.73 5.64
CA SER A 41 7.79 -1.03 4.68
C SER A 41 8.35 0.26 4.09
N ALA A 42 9.67 0.33 3.99
CA ALA A 42 10.33 1.47 3.35
C ALA A 42 9.99 1.53 1.85
N PRO A 43 9.62 2.69 1.30
CA PRO A 43 9.42 2.84 -0.14
C PRO A 43 10.73 2.56 -0.89
N LYS A 44 10.64 1.86 -2.01
CA LYS A 44 11.79 1.52 -2.85
C LYS A 44 12.26 2.71 -3.67
N THR A 45 11.34 3.55 -4.10
CA THR A 45 11.57 4.72 -4.93
C THR A 45 10.48 5.78 -4.69
N LEU A 46 10.82 7.05 -4.88
CA LEU A 46 9.86 8.15 -4.90
C LEU A 46 9.76 8.81 -6.29
N ASP A 47 10.36 8.20 -7.30
CA ASP A 47 10.19 8.60 -8.69
C ASP A 47 8.84 8.10 -9.23
N PRO A 48 7.90 8.98 -9.63
CA PRO A 48 6.58 8.58 -10.10
C PRO A 48 6.63 7.75 -11.39
N ALA A 49 7.73 7.79 -12.15
CA ALA A 49 7.90 6.95 -13.33
C ALA A 49 8.24 5.49 -12.99
N ARG A 50 8.66 5.21 -11.75
CA ARG A 50 9.15 3.89 -11.29
C ARG A 50 8.31 3.28 -10.19
N ALA A 51 7.66 4.12 -9.38
CA ALA A 51 6.91 3.71 -8.20
C ALA A 51 5.60 2.99 -8.59
N TYR A 52 5.37 1.79 -8.06
CA TYR A 52 4.14 1.03 -8.32
C TYR A 52 3.64 0.23 -7.11
N SER A 53 4.19 0.44 -5.93
CA SER A 53 3.67 -0.17 -4.70
C SER A 53 2.84 0.82 -3.89
N SER A 54 1.97 0.31 -3.02
CA SER A 54 1.17 1.13 -2.11
C SER A 54 2.03 1.95 -1.15
N ASP A 55 3.16 1.39 -0.67
CA ASP A 55 4.08 2.07 0.23
C ASP A 55 4.70 3.32 -0.42
N GLU A 56 5.01 3.25 -1.71
CA GLU A 56 5.50 4.36 -2.51
C GLU A 56 4.39 5.37 -2.80
N THR A 57 3.23 4.87 -3.25
CA THR A 57 2.10 5.71 -3.69
C THR A 57 1.52 6.54 -2.54
N GLN A 58 1.52 6.04 -1.31
CA GLN A 58 1.09 6.79 -0.13
C GLN A 58 1.85 8.11 0.04
N ILE A 59 3.11 8.15 -0.34
CA ILE A 59 3.99 9.33 -0.23
C ILE A 59 3.93 10.17 -1.48
N ILE A 60 4.17 9.56 -2.65
CA ILE A 60 4.28 10.32 -3.91
C ILE A 60 2.98 11.01 -4.30
N ALA A 61 1.82 10.44 -3.97
CA ALA A 61 0.53 11.05 -4.27
C ALA A 61 0.25 12.37 -3.50
N GLN A 62 1.05 12.69 -2.48
CA GLN A 62 0.97 13.97 -1.77
C GLN A 62 1.85 15.04 -2.41
N ILE A 63 2.86 14.61 -3.19
CA ILE A 63 3.91 15.46 -3.76
C ILE A 63 3.63 15.75 -5.24
N TYR A 64 3.17 14.73 -5.98
CA TYR A 64 2.96 14.81 -7.43
C TYR A 64 1.47 14.90 -7.77
N GLU A 65 1.17 15.65 -8.82
CA GLU A 65 -0.20 15.79 -9.32
C GLU A 65 -0.31 15.34 -10.78
N PRO A 66 -1.02 14.23 -11.04
CA PRO A 66 -1.33 13.83 -12.42
C PRO A 66 -2.37 14.78 -13.05
N PRO A 67 -2.67 14.65 -14.36
CA PRO A 67 -3.67 15.46 -15.05
C PRO A 67 -5.08 15.41 -14.44
N LEU A 68 -5.52 14.21 -14.04
CA LEU A 68 -6.83 13.91 -13.50
C LEU A 68 -6.74 13.38 -12.07
N GLN A 69 -7.88 13.39 -11.37
CA GLN A 69 -8.05 12.74 -10.07
C GLN A 69 -9.47 12.19 -9.95
N TYR A 70 -9.74 11.42 -8.90
CA TYR A 70 -11.10 11.00 -8.57
C TYR A 70 -11.84 12.07 -7.75
N ASP A 71 -13.12 12.25 -8.05
CA ASP A 71 -14.01 13.08 -7.22
C ASP A 71 -14.09 12.47 -5.81
N TYR A 72 -13.82 13.29 -4.80
CA TYR A 72 -13.78 12.86 -3.40
C TYR A 72 -15.11 12.27 -2.89
N LEU A 73 -16.24 12.79 -3.38
CA LEU A 73 -17.58 12.46 -2.89
C LEU A 73 -18.33 11.44 -3.75
N LYS A 74 -18.06 11.40 -5.06
CA LYS A 74 -18.86 10.61 -6.01
C LYS A 74 -18.62 9.11 -5.87
N ARG A 75 -19.72 8.36 -5.82
CA ARG A 75 -19.78 6.90 -5.94
C ARG A 75 -20.93 6.52 -6.88
N PRO A 76 -20.72 5.68 -7.89
CA PRO A 76 -19.44 5.10 -8.33
C PRO A 76 -18.39 6.17 -8.60
N TYR A 77 -17.09 5.77 -8.55
CA TYR A 77 -15.95 6.66 -8.73
C TYR A 77 -15.99 7.38 -10.08
N GLN A 78 -15.74 8.68 -10.06
CA GLN A 78 -15.71 9.52 -11.26
C GLN A 78 -14.42 10.31 -11.34
N LEU A 79 -13.84 10.40 -12.54
CA LEU A 79 -12.68 11.25 -12.79
C LEU A 79 -13.09 12.70 -12.95
N ILE A 80 -12.26 13.59 -12.41
CA ILE A 80 -12.37 15.04 -12.56
C ILE A 80 -10.98 15.63 -12.88
N PRO A 81 -10.91 16.82 -13.50
CA PRO A 81 -9.65 17.51 -13.73
C PRO A 81 -8.95 17.84 -12.41
N LEU A 82 -7.61 17.58 -12.33
CA LEU A 82 -6.77 18.02 -11.22
C LEU A 82 -5.95 19.24 -11.64
N THR A 83 -4.99 19.04 -12.52
CA THR A 83 -4.15 20.12 -13.08
C THR A 83 -4.67 20.64 -14.42
N LEU A 84 -5.63 19.93 -15.02
CA LEU A 84 -6.30 20.36 -16.25
C LEU A 84 -7.45 21.34 -15.96
N ARG A 85 -7.78 22.19 -16.94
CA ARG A 85 -8.94 23.09 -16.88
C ARG A 85 -10.27 22.36 -17.00
N GLU A 86 -10.29 21.31 -17.81
CA GLU A 86 -11.45 20.50 -18.18
C GLU A 86 -11.02 19.05 -18.45
N MET A 87 -11.98 18.13 -18.56
CA MET A 87 -11.68 16.78 -19.01
C MET A 87 -11.06 16.80 -20.41
N PRO A 88 -10.12 15.87 -20.71
CA PRO A 88 -9.51 15.82 -22.03
C PRO A 88 -10.55 15.67 -23.15
N THR A 89 -10.40 16.45 -24.21
CA THR A 89 -11.19 16.25 -25.44
C THR A 89 -10.64 15.01 -26.18
N VAL A 90 -11.54 14.12 -26.58
CA VAL A 90 -11.17 12.85 -27.24
C VAL A 90 -11.56 12.90 -28.71
N THR A 91 -10.58 12.75 -29.61
CA THR A 91 -10.79 12.75 -31.07
C THR A 91 -10.37 11.40 -31.65
N TYR A 92 -11.25 10.79 -32.44
CA TYR A 92 -10.99 9.53 -33.12
C TYR A 92 -10.54 9.76 -34.57
N VAL A 93 -9.39 9.18 -34.93
CA VAL A 93 -8.89 9.16 -36.32
C VAL A 93 -9.23 7.83 -36.94
N THR A 94 -10.05 7.85 -38.00
CA THR A 94 -10.52 6.65 -38.68
C THR A 94 -9.83 6.47 -40.04
N LYS A 95 -9.58 5.20 -40.40
CA LYS A 95 -9.13 4.79 -41.74
C LYS A 95 -9.89 3.52 -42.16
N ASN A 96 -10.51 3.52 -43.33
CA ASN A 96 -11.30 2.41 -43.82
C ASN A 96 -12.38 1.93 -42.82
N GLY A 97 -13.08 2.89 -42.17
CA GLY A 97 -14.14 2.62 -41.21
C GLY A 97 -13.65 2.11 -39.81
N LYS A 98 -12.35 1.94 -39.60
CA LYS A 98 -11.77 1.51 -38.32
C LYS A 98 -11.05 2.67 -37.64
N ILE A 99 -11.21 2.84 -36.34
CA ILE A 99 -10.44 3.79 -35.54
C ILE A 99 -9.00 3.28 -35.45
N ILE A 100 -8.07 4.05 -36.00
CA ILE A 100 -6.64 3.72 -36.00
C ILE A 100 -5.89 4.44 -34.87
N TYR A 101 -6.35 5.63 -34.48
CA TYR A 101 -5.81 6.41 -33.36
C TYR A 101 -6.92 7.06 -32.57
N THR A 102 -6.64 7.23 -31.27
CA THR A 102 -7.35 8.15 -30.38
C THR A 102 -6.39 9.24 -29.97
N ILE A 103 -6.81 10.51 -30.05
CA ILE A 103 -6.03 11.67 -29.62
C ILE A 103 -6.76 12.28 -28.43
N TYR A 104 -6.03 12.49 -27.34
CA TYR A 104 -6.45 13.20 -26.16
C TYR A 104 -5.81 14.59 -26.17
N ASP A 105 -6.65 15.64 -26.09
CA ASP A 105 -6.22 17.04 -25.98
C ASP A 105 -6.30 17.46 -24.52
N LEU A 106 -5.14 17.80 -23.94
CA LEU A 106 -5.01 18.10 -22.51
C LEU A 106 -4.62 19.57 -22.32
N LYS A 107 -5.50 20.35 -21.66
CA LYS A 107 -5.32 21.78 -21.40
C LYS A 107 -5.07 22.05 -19.93
N ILE A 108 -3.89 22.54 -19.58
CA ILE A 108 -3.42 22.77 -18.22
C ILE A 108 -3.96 24.10 -17.66
N LYS A 109 -4.28 24.14 -16.37
CA LYS A 109 -4.54 25.37 -15.61
C LYS A 109 -3.25 26.21 -15.55
N PRO A 110 -3.26 27.52 -15.82
CA PRO A 110 -2.10 28.38 -15.62
C PRO A 110 -1.83 28.59 -14.12
N ARG A 111 -0.64 29.08 -13.79
CA ARG A 111 -0.23 29.45 -12.43
C ARG A 111 -0.21 28.30 -11.43
N ILE A 112 0.06 27.08 -11.89
CA ILE A 112 0.49 25.96 -11.05
C ILE A 112 2.00 26.02 -10.97
N TYR A 113 2.56 25.88 -9.76
CA TYR A 113 4.00 26.02 -9.53
C TYR A 113 4.55 24.78 -8.83
N TYR A 114 5.77 24.43 -9.20
CA TYR A 114 6.53 23.43 -8.47
C TYR A 114 6.92 23.93 -7.08
N GLN A 115 7.09 23.00 -6.16
CA GLN A 115 7.65 23.26 -4.83
C GLN A 115 9.03 23.91 -4.91
N PRO A 116 9.52 24.60 -3.85
CA PRO A 116 10.90 25.00 -3.74
C PRO A 116 11.81 23.77 -3.84
N HIS A 117 12.81 23.82 -4.73
CA HIS A 117 13.76 22.73 -4.92
C HIS A 117 15.09 23.27 -5.46
N PRO A 118 16.27 22.72 -5.03
CA PRO A 118 17.58 23.21 -5.49
C PRO A 118 17.79 23.16 -7.01
N ALA A 119 17.11 22.25 -7.71
CA ALA A 119 17.12 22.19 -9.17
C ALA A 119 16.45 23.41 -9.83
N LEU A 120 15.59 24.12 -9.11
CA LEU A 120 14.76 25.21 -9.62
C LEU A 120 15.22 26.53 -9.03
N LYS A 121 15.90 27.34 -9.84
CA LYS A 121 16.49 28.63 -9.41
C LYS A 121 15.45 29.67 -8.98
N THR A 122 14.22 29.56 -9.50
CA THR A 122 13.13 30.50 -9.27
C THR A 122 11.82 29.72 -9.11
N LYS A 123 10.74 30.42 -8.75
CA LYS A 123 9.40 29.84 -8.74
C LYS A 123 9.02 29.38 -10.15
N ARG A 124 9.09 28.06 -10.39
CA ARG A 124 8.95 27.41 -11.70
C ARG A 124 7.48 27.04 -11.95
N GLU A 125 6.90 27.58 -13.00
CA GLU A 125 5.53 27.27 -13.41
C GLU A 125 5.47 25.94 -14.17
N LEU A 126 4.42 25.16 -13.91
CA LEU A 126 4.08 23.95 -14.65
C LEU A 126 3.65 24.30 -16.09
N ILE A 127 4.23 23.62 -17.06
CA ILE A 127 3.93 23.79 -18.49
C ILE A 127 3.70 22.43 -19.18
N ALA A 128 3.12 22.45 -20.36
CA ALA A 128 2.82 21.25 -21.16
C ALA A 128 4.07 20.39 -21.44
N GLN A 129 5.22 21.02 -21.60
CA GLN A 129 6.48 20.34 -21.84
C GLN A 129 6.86 19.38 -20.71
N ASP A 130 6.50 19.68 -19.46
CA ASP A 130 6.83 18.85 -18.30
C ASP A 130 6.07 17.52 -18.30
N TYR A 131 4.83 17.53 -18.79
CA TYR A 131 4.04 16.29 -18.98
C TYR A 131 4.58 15.44 -20.13
N VAL A 132 4.89 16.08 -21.26
CA VAL A 132 5.49 15.37 -22.39
C VAL A 132 6.87 14.82 -22.00
N TYR A 133 7.64 15.54 -21.19
CA TYR A 133 8.91 15.07 -20.66
C TYR A 133 8.74 13.83 -19.79
N GLN A 134 7.78 13.82 -18.88
CA GLN A 134 7.47 12.64 -18.05
C GLN A 134 7.06 11.45 -18.89
N ILE A 135 6.20 11.62 -19.89
CA ILE A 135 5.81 10.52 -20.79
C ILE A 135 7.04 9.95 -21.50
N LYS A 136 7.97 10.78 -21.92
CA LYS A 136 9.25 10.37 -22.51
C LYS A 136 10.12 9.59 -21.50
N ARG A 137 10.13 9.99 -20.21
CA ARG A 137 10.82 9.25 -19.14
C ARG A 137 10.28 7.84 -18.96
N LEU A 138 8.96 7.62 -19.10
CA LEU A 138 8.37 6.28 -19.01
C LEU A 138 8.91 5.31 -20.09
N ALA A 139 9.39 5.81 -21.23
CA ALA A 139 10.01 5.00 -22.28
C ALA A 139 11.54 4.89 -22.14
N SER A 140 12.15 5.62 -21.19
CA SER A 140 13.60 5.62 -21.02
C SER A 140 14.10 4.30 -20.41
N PRO A 141 15.09 3.62 -21.02
CA PRO A 141 15.64 2.39 -20.45
C PRO A 141 16.37 2.60 -19.13
N THR A 142 16.84 3.82 -18.84
CA THR A 142 17.48 4.16 -17.56
C THR A 142 16.47 4.33 -16.42
N VAL A 143 15.24 4.67 -16.73
CA VAL A 143 14.14 4.77 -15.77
C VAL A 143 13.57 3.39 -15.47
N ASN A 144 13.45 2.52 -16.48
CA ASN A 144 12.90 1.17 -16.34
C ASN A 144 11.50 1.16 -15.72
N SER A 145 10.59 1.92 -16.33
CA SER A 145 9.21 2.07 -15.84
C SER A 145 8.44 0.74 -15.85
N PRO A 146 7.75 0.38 -14.76
CA PRO A 146 6.94 -0.86 -14.71
C PRO A 146 5.76 -0.86 -15.68
N ILE A 147 5.29 0.32 -16.10
CA ILE A 147 4.17 0.43 -17.07
C ILE A 147 4.62 0.49 -18.52
N PHE A 148 5.95 0.43 -18.79
CA PHE A 148 6.46 0.46 -20.18
C PHE A 148 5.80 -0.62 -21.06
N GLY A 149 5.70 -1.85 -20.56
CA GLY A 149 5.11 -2.97 -21.30
C GLY A 149 3.64 -2.76 -21.70
N VAL A 150 2.88 -2.05 -20.87
CA VAL A 150 1.48 -1.68 -21.17
C VAL A 150 1.43 -0.49 -22.12
N MET A 151 2.12 0.60 -21.78
CA MET A 151 2.07 1.85 -22.56
C MET A 151 2.64 1.73 -23.97
N SER A 152 3.62 0.83 -24.18
CA SER A 152 4.19 0.54 -25.51
C SER A 152 3.19 -0.04 -26.51
N LYS A 153 2.09 -0.63 -26.02
CA LYS A 153 1.01 -1.14 -26.87
C LYS A 153 0.06 -0.04 -27.34
N TYR A 154 0.00 1.05 -26.57
CA TYR A 154 -0.99 2.10 -26.80
C TYR A 154 -0.35 3.39 -27.33
N ILE A 155 0.67 3.95 -26.68
CA ILE A 155 1.25 5.23 -27.09
C ILE A 155 1.99 5.10 -28.43
N VAL A 156 1.63 5.92 -29.39
CA VAL A 156 2.18 5.88 -30.77
C VAL A 156 3.67 6.15 -30.77
N GLY A 157 4.44 5.23 -31.36
CA GLY A 157 5.89 5.36 -31.49
C GLY A 157 6.69 5.10 -30.21
N PHE A 158 6.05 4.65 -29.12
CA PHE A 158 6.69 4.52 -27.80
C PHE A 158 7.82 3.49 -27.77
N SER A 159 7.63 2.32 -28.39
CA SER A 159 8.66 1.27 -28.49
C SER A 159 9.87 1.70 -29.32
N ASP A 160 9.64 2.38 -30.44
CA ASP A 160 10.74 2.86 -31.31
C ASP A 160 11.49 4.02 -30.66
N TYR A 161 10.78 4.85 -29.91
CA TYR A 161 11.38 5.89 -29.09
C TYR A 161 12.32 5.28 -28.03
N ALA A 162 11.89 4.24 -27.32
CA ALA A 162 12.71 3.52 -26.35
C ALA A 162 14.00 2.95 -26.97
N LYS A 163 13.90 2.32 -28.17
CA LYS A 163 15.07 1.84 -28.92
C LYS A 163 16.03 2.99 -29.29
N THR A 164 15.48 4.12 -29.74
CA THR A 164 16.28 5.32 -30.06
C THR A 164 17.04 5.81 -28.83
N LEU A 165 16.39 5.86 -27.66
CA LEU A 165 17.04 6.24 -26.41
C LEU A 165 18.10 5.21 -25.99
N GLN A 166 17.82 3.92 -26.14
CA GLN A 166 18.77 2.87 -25.82
C GLN A 166 20.07 3.01 -26.61
N ASN A 167 19.98 3.31 -27.89
CA ASN A 167 21.14 3.57 -28.74
C ASN A 167 21.88 4.85 -28.31
N ALA A 168 21.15 5.92 -27.98
CA ALA A 168 21.76 7.17 -27.54
C ALA A 168 22.53 7.02 -26.20
N TYR A 169 22.01 6.21 -25.26
CA TYR A 169 22.69 5.94 -23.99
C TYR A 169 23.94 5.06 -24.10
N GLN A 170 24.13 4.35 -25.24
CA GLN A 170 25.41 3.65 -25.49
C GLN A 170 26.59 4.61 -25.62
N HIS A 171 26.34 5.85 -26.03
CA HIS A 171 27.36 6.87 -26.32
C HIS A 171 27.39 8.03 -25.34
N LYS A 172 26.36 8.18 -24.48
CA LYS A 172 26.21 9.30 -23.55
C LYS A 172 25.67 8.84 -22.21
N SER A 173 26.30 9.26 -21.12
CA SER A 173 25.85 8.97 -19.75
C SER A 173 24.61 9.74 -19.31
N PHE A 174 24.28 10.81 -20.02
CA PHE A 174 23.07 11.61 -19.86
C PHE A 174 22.62 12.11 -21.23
N ILE A 175 21.33 12.05 -21.51
CA ILE A 175 20.70 12.61 -22.71
C ILE A 175 19.55 13.52 -22.31
N ASN A 176 19.40 14.61 -23.03
CA ASN A 176 18.25 15.48 -22.88
C ASN A 176 17.08 14.91 -23.71
N LEU A 177 16.03 14.45 -23.03
CA LEU A 177 14.87 13.87 -23.72
C LEU A 177 14.11 14.89 -24.58
N HIS A 178 14.33 16.20 -24.42
CA HIS A 178 13.77 17.22 -25.30
C HIS A 178 14.25 17.07 -26.74
N ASP A 179 15.50 16.64 -26.93
CA ASP A 179 16.13 16.51 -28.27
C ASP A 179 15.59 15.33 -29.06
N TYR A 180 14.80 14.46 -28.46
CA TYR A 180 14.23 13.25 -29.08
C TYR A 180 12.71 13.39 -29.19
N PRO A 181 12.14 13.52 -30.39
CA PRO A 181 10.68 13.63 -30.56
C PRO A 181 9.98 12.30 -30.31
N LEU A 182 8.81 12.35 -29.68
CA LEU A 182 7.90 11.21 -29.50
C LEU A 182 6.58 11.51 -30.21
N ALA A 183 6.24 10.71 -31.22
CA ALA A 183 5.03 10.93 -32.03
C ALA A 183 3.73 10.79 -31.24
N GLY A 184 3.75 10.03 -30.16
CA GLY A 184 2.61 9.78 -29.27
C GLY A 184 2.40 10.82 -28.17
N ALA A 185 3.32 11.79 -27.99
CA ALA A 185 3.17 12.86 -27.00
C ALA A 185 3.82 14.14 -27.52
N THR A 186 3.01 15.16 -27.78
CA THR A 186 3.46 16.41 -28.43
C THR A 186 2.95 17.65 -27.72
N VAL A 187 3.79 18.66 -27.59
CA VAL A 187 3.41 19.97 -27.06
C VAL A 187 2.78 20.79 -28.19
N ILE A 188 1.63 21.39 -27.92
CA ILE A 188 0.95 22.30 -28.85
C ILE A 188 1.29 23.76 -28.51
N ASN A 189 1.19 24.13 -27.24
CA ASN A 189 1.58 25.41 -26.71
C ASN A 189 1.98 25.30 -25.23
N LYS A 190 2.28 26.41 -24.56
CA LYS A 190 2.72 26.43 -23.15
C LYS A 190 1.80 25.63 -22.20
N TYR A 191 0.50 25.56 -22.46
CA TYR A 191 -0.49 24.96 -21.58
C TYR A 191 -1.32 23.85 -22.24
N GLU A 192 -0.90 23.37 -23.40
CA GLU A 192 -1.65 22.36 -24.15
C GLU A 192 -0.70 21.33 -24.77
N TYR A 193 -1.04 20.06 -24.61
CA TYR A 193 -0.34 18.94 -25.21
C TYR A 193 -1.31 17.85 -25.62
N HIS A 194 -0.88 17.03 -26.57
CA HIS A 194 -1.62 15.90 -27.08
C HIS A 194 -0.96 14.59 -26.66
N ILE A 195 -1.81 13.60 -26.35
CA ILE A 195 -1.40 12.20 -26.28
C ILE A 195 -2.16 11.41 -27.35
N LYS A 196 -1.42 10.71 -28.21
CA LYS A 196 -1.94 9.91 -29.30
C LYS A 196 -1.71 8.43 -29.02
N ILE A 197 -2.78 7.64 -29.03
CA ILE A 197 -2.72 6.19 -28.82
C ILE A 197 -3.24 5.42 -30.03
N HIS A 198 -2.81 4.17 -30.18
CA HIS A 198 -3.32 3.24 -31.19
C HIS A 198 -4.73 2.76 -30.80
N GLY A 199 -5.65 2.76 -31.76
CA GLY A 199 -7.01 2.25 -31.59
C GLY A 199 -7.82 2.96 -30.51
N VAL A 200 -8.60 2.20 -29.76
CA VAL A 200 -9.45 2.67 -28.67
C VAL A 200 -9.04 1.98 -27.37
N TYR A 201 -8.84 2.76 -26.33
CA TYR A 201 -8.56 2.25 -24.97
C TYR A 201 -9.25 3.17 -23.95
N PRO A 202 -10.51 2.89 -23.59
CA PRO A 202 -11.30 3.76 -22.70
C PRO A 202 -10.64 3.98 -21.33
N GLN A 203 -9.94 2.99 -20.82
CA GLN A 203 -9.25 3.02 -19.54
C GLN A 203 -8.05 3.97 -19.51
N PHE A 204 -7.61 4.49 -20.67
CA PHE A 204 -6.48 5.42 -20.72
C PHE A 204 -6.71 6.68 -19.87
N LEU A 205 -7.96 7.14 -19.71
CA LEU A 205 -8.28 8.24 -18.83
C LEU A 205 -7.97 7.95 -17.35
N TYR A 206 -8.11 6.71 -16.91
CA TYR A 206 -7.72 6.32 -15.53
C TYR A 206 -6.21 6.40 -15.32
N TRP A 207 -5.42 6.02 -16.34
CA TRP A 207 -3.97 6.17 -16.30
C TRP A 207 -3.54 7.62 -16.12
N LEU A 208 -4.27 8.57 -16.68
CA LEU A 208 -4.04 10.01 -16.50
C LEU A 208 -4.34 10.50 -15.08
N ALA A 209 -4.93 9.67 -14.22
CA ALA A 209 -5.11 9.95 -12.79
C ALA A 209 -4.06 9.28 -11.90
N MET A 210 -3.12 8.52 -12.50
CA MET A 210 -2.06 7.84 -11.76
C MET A 210 -0.78 8.67 -11.73
N PRO A 211 0.05 8.52 -10.69
CA PRO A 211 1.31 9.27 -10.54
C PRO A 211 2.28 9.16 -11.72
N PHE A 212 2.24 8.06 -12.48
CA PHE A 212 3.07 7.85 -13.68
C PHE A 212 3.00 9.02 -14.68
N PHE A 213 1.82 9.62 -14.80
CA PHE A 213 1.58 10.74 -15.71
C PHE A 213 1.71 12.11 -15.04
N SER A 214 2.25 12.19 -13.82
CA SER A 214 2.55 13.45 -13.17
C SER A 214 3.71 14.17 -13.86
N PRO A 215 3.72 15.50 -13.95
CA PRO A 215 4.72 16.24 -14.70
C PRO A 215 6.08 16.20 -14.01
N MET A 216 7.16 16.16 -14.80
CA MET A 216 8.53 16.23 -14.33
C MET A 216 9.26 17.40 -15.01
N PRO A 217 9.77 18.38 -14.26
CA PRO A 217 10.56 19.45 -14.85
C PRO A 217 11.92 18.89 -15.28
N TYR A 218 12.31 19.19 -16.50
CA TYR A 218 13.61 18.77 -17.06
C TYR A 218 14.80 19.17 -16.18
N GLU A 219 14.70 20.31 -15.51
CA GLU A 219 15.71 20.84 -14.60
C GLU A 219 16.04 19.87 -13.45
N ALA A 220 15.08 19.03 -13.05
CA ALA A 220 15.30 18.02 -12.01
C ALA A 220 16.22 16.89 -12.53
N ASP A 221 15.94 16.33 -13.70
CA ASP A 221 16.81 15.29 -14.28
C ASP A 221 18.22 15.82 -14.52
N LEU A 222 18.34 17.05 -15.02
CA LEU A 222 19.64 17.71 -15.21
C LEU A 222 20.40 17.91 -13.90
N PHE A 223 19.69 18.30 -12.83
CA PHE A 223 20.28 18.49 -11.51
C PHE A 223 20.84 17.18 -10.96
N TYR A 224 20.06 16.10 -11.00
CA TYR A 224 20.49 14.80 -10.49
C TYR A 224 21.51 14.08 -11.39
N ALA A 225 21.64 14.50 -12.66
CA ALA A 225 22.67 13.98 -13.55
C ALA A 225 24.07 14.54 -13.28
N GLN A 226 24.21 15.55 -12.40
CA GLN A 226 25.51 16.14 -12.05
C GLN A 226 26.44 15.11 -11.37
N PRO A 227 27.77 15.18 -11.62
CA PRO A 227 28.73 14.23 -11.04
C PRO A 227 28.63 14.12 -9.52
N THR A 228 28.51 15.25 -8.82
CA THR A 228 28.40 15.30 -7.35
C THR A 228 27.15 14.60 -6.81
N MET A 229 26.04 14.60 -7.55
CA MET A 229 24.82 13.88 -7.18
C MET A 229 24.99 12.37 -7.41
N LYS A 230 25.61 11.99 -8.54
CA LYS A 230 25.91 10.58 -8.86
C LYS A 230 26.89 9.97 -7.85
N GLU A 231 27.97 10.68 -7.51
CA GLU A 231 28.95 10.24 -6.51
C GLU A 231 28.32 9.98 -5.14
N LYS A 232 27.35 10.80 -4.75
CA LYS A 232 26.60 10.67 -3.48
C LYS A 232 25.38 9.76 -3.58
N ASN A 233 25.12 9.18 -4.76
CA ASN A 233 23.92 8.39 -5.06
C ASN A 233 22.61 9.11 -4.71
N ILE A 234 22.56 10.44 -4.97
CA ILE A 234 21.37 11.26 -4.74
C ILE A 234 20.62 11.41 -6.08
N THR A 235 19.38 11.00 -6.09
CA THR A 235 18.51 10.97 -7.27
C THR A 235 17.13 11.55 -6.93
N VAL A 236 16.28 11.71 -7.93
CA VAL A 236 14.86 12.07 -7.75
C VAL A 236 14.10 11.05 -6.91
N ASP A 237 14.61 9.82 -6.80
CA ASP A 237 14.07 8.78 -5.93
C ASP A 237 14.07 9.18 -4.44
N TRP A 238 15.03 10.03 -4.03
CA TRP A 238 15.23 10.45 -2.66
C TRP A 238 14.64 11.81 -2.32
N TYR A 239 14.65 12.73 -3.29
CA TYR A 239 14.18 14.11 -3.12
C TYR A 239 13.28 14.48 -4.29
N PRO A 240 12.00 14.09 -4.24
CA PRO A 240 11.04 14.34 -5.30
C PRO A 240 10.72 15.82 -5.46
N VAL A 241 10.34 16.22 -6.68
CA VAL A 241 9.93 17.59 -7.00
C VAL A 241 8.57 17.58 -7.71
N GLY A 242 7.54 18.10 -7.06
CA GLY A 242 6.18 18.07 -7.55
C GLY A 242 5.43 19.37 -7.35
N THR A 243 4.17 19.38 -7.75
CA THR A 243 3.24 20.53 -7.64
C THR A 243 2.17 20.30 -6.57
N GLY A 244 2.22 19.16 -5.88
CA GLY A 244 1.22 18.72 -4.92
C GLY A 244 1.15 19.56 -3.65
N SER A 245 0.20 19.19 -2.79
CA SER A 245 -0.10 19.93 -1.55
C SER A 245 1.02 19.84 -0.50
N TYR A 246 1.90 18.84 -0.61
CA TYR A 246 3.04 18.64 0.28
C TYR A 246 4.36 18.48 -0.48
N LEU A 247 5.46 18.73 0.23
CA LEU A 247 6.83 18.45 -0.19
C LEU A 247 7.51 17.56 0.86
N LEU A 248 8.52 16.80 0.46
CA LEU A 248 9.30 15.97 1.37
C LEU A 248 10.36 16.82 2.09
N GLU A 249 10.19 17.00 3.40
CA GLU A 249 11.10 17.78 4.27
C GLU A 249 12.20 16.89 4.88
N LYS A 250 11.84 15.67 5.34
CA LYS A 250 12.79 14.69 5.88
C LYS A 250 12.55 13.35 5.17
N ASN A 251 13.63 12.77 4.66
CA ASN A 251 13.61 11.45 4.04
C ASN A 251 14.54 10.50 4.78
N ASN A 252 14.02 9.79 5.78
CA ASN A 252 14.69 8.66 6.40
C ASN A 252 13.73 7.45 6.43
N PRO A 253 13.65 6.68 5.34
CA PRO A 253 12.68 5.57 5.23
C PRO A 253 12.95 4.42 6.22
N ASN A 254 14.07 4.45 6.95
CA ASN A 254 14.38 3.49 8.01
C ASN A 254 13.94 3.95 9.41
N GLU A 255 13.42 5.16 9.52
CA GLU A 255 13.00 5.75 10.79
C GLU A 255 11.71 6.57 10.63
N GLU A 256 11.80 7.70 9.90
CA GLU A 256 10.73 8.68 9.79
C GLU A 256 10.82 9.48 8.49
N MET A 257 9.70 9.65 7.84
CA MET A 257 9.54 10.53 6.68
C MET A 257 8.59 11.67 7.05
N VAL A 258 8.98 12.91 6.72
CA VAL A 258 8.19 14.10 7.02
C VAL A 258 7.84 14.83 5.74
N LEU A 259 6.54 15.02 5.51
CA LEU A 259 6.04 15.87 4.45
C LEU A 259 5.52 17.18 5.06
N ALA A 260 6.01 18.30 4.55
CA ALA A 260 5.57 19.63 4.94
C ALA A 260 4.65 20.23 3.86
N LYS A 261 3.75 21.10 4.26
CA LYS A 261 2.87 21.84 3.33
C LYS A 261 3.70 22.59 2.29
N ASN A 262 3.38 22.40 1.02
CA ASN A 262 4.05 23.08 -0.07
C ASN A 262 3.67 24.57 -0.13
N PRO A 263 4.61 25.50 0.09
CA PRO A 263 4.31 26.94 0.09
C PRO A 263 3.91 27.48 -1.28
N HIS A 264 4.20 26.74 -2.35
CA HIS A 264 3.80 27.09 -3.72
C HIS A 264 2.50 26.44 -4.17
N PHE A 265 1.89 25.60 -3.32
CA PHE A 265 0.62 24.98 -3.66
C PHE A 265 -0.46 26.05 -3.87
N ARG A 266 -1.22 25.93 -4.95
CA ARG A 266 -2.22 26.93 -5.36
C ARG A 266 -3.37 27.13 -4.38
N GLY A 267 -3.55 26.18 -3.44
CA GLY A 267 -4.71 26.14 -2.53
C GLY A 267 -5.96 25.70 -3.28
N GLU A 268 -6.64 24.71 -2.73
CA GLU A 268 -7.93 24.24 -3.22
C GLU A 268 -8.95 24.28 -2.08
N LYS A 269 -10.22 24.01 -2.39
CA LYS A 269 -11.26 24.01 -1.40
C LYS A 269 -11.69 22.58 -1.07
N HIS A 270 -11.87 22.32 0.23
CA HIS A 270 -12.44 21.05 0.66
C HIS A 270 -13.87 20.91 0.14
N PRO A 271 -14.23 19.81 -0.55
CA PRO A 271 -15.50 19.70 -1.28
C PRO A 271 -16.75 19.68 -0.39
N VAL A 272 -16.59 19.50 0.94
CA VAL A 272 -17.72 19.52 1.90
C VAL A 272 -17.70 20.80 2.74
N SER A 273 -16.57 21.13 3.37
CA SER A 273 -16.49 22.27 4.31
C SER A 273 -16.19 23.62 3.63
N ASN A 274 -15.78 23.61 2.36
CA ASN A 274 -15.31 24.77 1.60
C ASN A 274 -14.11 25.52 2.23
N GLU A 275 -13.43 24.89 3.21
CA GLU A 275 -12.20 25.40 3.80
C GLU A 275 -11.04 25.19 2.84
N SER A 276 -9.99 26.00 2.96
CA SER A 276 -8.77 25.81 2.14
C SER A 276 -8.02 24.55 2.56
N ILE A 277 -7.54 23.76 1.62
CA ILE A 277 -6.74 22.55 1.82
C ILE A 277 -5.32 22.73 1.24
N PRO A 278 -4.30 22.03 1.80
CA PRO A 278 -4.35 21.21 2.97
C PRO A 278 -4.42 22.04 4.27
N GLN A 279 -5.11 21.53 5.30
CA GLN A 279 -5.16 22.19 6.60
C GLN A 279 -4.04 21.69 7.53
N VAL A 280 -3.65 20.44 7.40
CA VAL A 280 -2.51 19.86 8.12
C VAL A 280 -1.21 20.45 7.56
N GLU A 281 -0.34 20.95 8.44
CA GLU A 281 0.92 21.58 8.06
C GLU A 281 2.03 20.57 7.80
N LYS A 282 2.06 19.48 8.59
CA LYS A 282 3.04 18.40 8.46
C LYS A 282 2.40 17.02 8.58
N LEU A 283 2.87 16.10 7.78
CA LEU A 283 2.58 14.67 7.88
C LEU A 283 3.87 13.98 8.35
N VAL A 284 3.85 13.41 9.54
CA VAL A 284 4.97 12.68 10.12
C VAL A 284 4.63 11.20 10.07
N LEU A 285 5.40 10.45 9.29
CA LEU A 285 5.21 9.02 9.06
C LEU A 285 6.41 8.27 9.62
N SER A 286 6.19 7.48 10.67
CA SER A 286 7.24 6.69 11.33
C SER A 286 7.24 5.25 10.84
N LEU A 287 8.43 4.63 10.73
CA LEU A 287 8.55 3.21 10.39
C LEU A 287 8.22 2.36 11.62
N ASP A 288 7.10 1.64 11.57
CA ASP A 288 6.73 0.61 12.55
C ASP A 288 6.38 -0.69 11.82
N LYS A 289 7.34 -1.61 11.78
CA LYS A 289 7.21 -2.90 11.07
C LYS A 289 6.20 -3.83 11.74
N GLU A 290 6.07 -3.76 13.07
CA GLU A 290 5.25 -4.67 13.83
C GLU A 290 3.88 -4.06 14.22
N SER A 291 2.84 -4.87 14.13
CA SER A 291 1.45 -4.45 14.36
C SER A 291 1.16 -4.13 15.84
N ILE A 292 1.67 -4.93 16.78
CA ILE A 292 1.39 -4.75 18.21
C ILE A 292 1.98 -3.45 18.77
N PRO A 293 3.28 -3.12 18.57
CA PRO A 293 3.82 -1.83 18.97
C PRO A 293 3.07 -0.64 18.35
N ARG A 294 2.74 -0.72 17.06
CA ARG A 294 1.98 0.31 16.34
C ARG A 294 0.60 0.52 16.94
N TRP A 295 -0.11 -0.56 17.28
CA TRP A 295 -1.40 -0.51 17.95
C TRP A 295 -1.30 0.16 19.32
N ASN A 296 -0.31 -0.23 20.15
CA ASN A 296 -0.10 0.36 21.46
C ASN A 296 0.24 1.85 21.40
N LYS A 297 1.04 2.26 20.42
CA LYS A 297 1.32 3.68 20.15
C LYS A 297 0.05 4.44 19.75
N PHE A 298 -0.82 3.84 18.91
CA PHE A 298 -2.12 4.44 18.57
C PHE A 298 -2.98 4.64 19.83
N LEU A 299 -3.12 3.62 20.68
CA LEU A 299 -3.90 3.74 21.92
C LEU A 299 -3.41 4.82 22.90
N GLN A 300 -2.13 5.15 22.83
CA GLN A 300 -1.50 6.22 23.62
C GLN A 300 -1.54 7.59 22.93
N GLY A 301 -2.00 7.65 21.68
CA GLY A 301 -2.10 8.88 20.92
C GLY A 301 -0.82 9.28 20.16
N TYR A 302 0.15 8.36 19.97
CA TYR A 302 1.30 8.61 19.09
C TYR A 302 0.90 8.71 17.62
N TYR A 303 -0.13 7.96 17.22
CA TYR A 303 -0.69 8.01 15.87
C TYR A 303 -2.13 8.48 15.90
N ASP A 304 -2.49 9.29 14.93
CA ASP A 304 -3.83 9.87 14.82
C ASP A 304 -4.84 8.87 14.22
N ARG A 305 -4.33 7.92 13.44
CA ARG A 305 -5.08 6.81 12.82
C ARG A 305 -4.29 5.51 12.90
N SER A 306 -5.00 4.38 12.88
CA SER A 306 -4.41 3.05 12.80
C SER A 306 -5.36 2.05 12.15
N GLY A 307 -4.80 1.03 11.50
CA GLY A 307 -5.48 -0.24 11.33
C GLY A 307 -5.48 -1.03 12.64
N ILE A 308 -6.09 -2.21 12.64
CA ILE A 308 -6.12 -3.10 13.80
C ILE A 308 -5.50 -4.45 13.45
N SER A 309 -4.59 -4.94 14.29
CA SER A 309 -4.02 -6.29 14.16
C SER A 309 -5.02 -7.38 14.57
N ALA A 310 -4.79 -8.61 14.13
CA ALA A 310 -5.61 -9.75 14.52
C ALA A 310 -5.59 -9.95 16.04
N ASP A 311 -4.41 -9.89 16.66
CA ASP A 311 -4.21 -10.06 18.11
C ASP A 311 -4.93 -9.01 18.97
N SER A 312 -5.14 -7.82 18.42
CA SER A 312 -5.77 -6.70 19.15
C SER A 312 -7.26 -6.55 18.82
N PHE A 313 -7.78 -7.37 17.91
CA PHE A 313 -9.14 -7.23 17.37
C PHE A 313 -10.20 -7.27 18.47
N ASP A 314 -10.21 -8.31 19.29
CA ASP A 314 -11.24 -8.53 20.34
C ASP A 314 -11.18 -7.46 21.44
N SER A 315 -10.03 -6.79 21.62
CA SER A 315 -9.90 -5.68 22.57
C SER A 315 -10.58 -4.40 22.07
N ALA A 316 -10.76 -4.26 20.76
CA ALA A 316 -11.27 -3.05 20.13
C ALA A 316 -12.63 -3.22 19.47
N ILE A 317 -12.93 -4.39 18.94
CA ILE A 317 -14.11 -4.66 18.12
C ILE A 317 -14.93 -5.77 18.78
N GLN A 318 -16.26 -5.62 18.72
CA GLN A 318 -17.25 -6.64 19.04
C GLN A 318 -18.30 -6.66 17.95
N LEU A 319 -19.06 -7.73 17.85
CA LEU A 319 -20.17 -7.83 16.90
C LEU A 319 -21.48 -7.39 17.57
N ASP A 320 -22.29 -6.62 16.85
CA ASP A 320 -23.65 -6.32 17.27
C ASP A 320 -24.59 -7.54 17.07
N LYS A 321 -25.88 -7.37 17.41
CA LYS A 321 -26.90 -8.43 17.26
C LYS A 321 -27.11 -8.90 15.81
N ASN A 322 -26.70 -8.11 14.85
CA ASN A 322 -26.81 -8.40 13.43
C ASN A 322 -25.48 -8.93 12.83
N GLY A 323 -24.44 -9.09 13.66
CA GLY A 323 -23.12 -9.51 13.22
C GLY A 323 -22.27 -8.39 12.62
N ASN A 324 -22.67 -7.12 12.74
CA ASN A 324 -21.86 -6.00 12.25
C ASN A 324 -20.77 -5.65 13.27
N PRO A 325 -19.58 -5.28 12.81
CA PRO A 325 -18.49 -4.86 13.69
C PRO A 325 -18.78 -3.48 14.30
N ILE A 326 -18.70 -3.40 15.62
CA ILE A 326 -18.81 -2.17 16.40
C ILE A 326 -17.66 -2.09 17.40
N LEU A 327 -17.35 -0.87 17.85
CA LEU A 327 -16.32 -0.65 18.88
C LEU A 327 -16.74 -1.20 20.25
N THR A 328 -15.79 -1.78 20.97
CA THR A 328 -15.96 -2.10 22.38
C THR A 328 -16.20 -0.83 23.20
N LYS A 329 -16.81 -0.99 24.39
CA LYS A 329 -17.08 0.13 25.32
C LYS A 329 -15.81 0.94 25.64
N ALA A 330 -14.68 0.27 25.85
CA ALA A 330 -13.41 0.90 26.13
C ALA A 330 -12.94 1.84 25.00
N MET A 331 -13.14 1.44 23.74
CA MET A 331 -12.79 2.27 22.59
C MET A 331 -13.77 3.44 22.42
N GLN A 332 -15.07 3.21 22.66
CA GLN A 332 -16.07 4.28 22.65
C GLN A 332 -15.80 5.34 23.72
N GLU A 333 -15.44 4.94 24.95
CA GLU A 333 -15.08 5.86 26.04
C GLU A 333 -13.84 6.69 25.72
N LYS A 334 -12.90 6.17 24.92
CA LYS A 334 -11.77 6.93 24.38
C LYS A 334 -12.17 7.85 23.23
N GLY A 335 -13.40 7.81 22.74
CA GLY A 335 -13.86 8.59 21.61
C GLY A 335 -13.24 8.15 20.26
N ILE A 336 -12.77 6.92 20.18
CA ILE A 336 -12.27 6.33 18.93
C ILE A 336 -13.43 6.11 17.98
N ARG A 337 -13.21 6.30 16.69
CA ARG A 337 -14.17 6.01 15.62
C ARG A 337 -13.66 4.88 14.75
N LEU A 338 -14.59 4.03 14.31
CA LEU A 338 -14.36 2.94 13.37
C LEU A 338 -14.94 3.30 12.01
N GLU A 339 -14.14 3.17 10.96
CA GLU A 339 -14.56 3.20 9.57
C GLU A 339 -14.24 1.84 8.93
N THR A 340 -15.22 1.22 8.26
CA THR A 340 -15.02 -0.02 7.52
C THR A 340 -15.26 0.20 6.04
N THR A 341 -14.39 -0.36 5.21
CA THR A 341 -14.49 -0.25 3.75
C THR A 341 -14.05 -1.55 3.09
N VAL A 342 -14.85 -2.07 2.17
CA VAL A 342 -14.38 -3.18 1.32
C VAL A 342 -13.28 -2.65 0.42
N SER A 343 -12.11 -3.22 0.53
CA SER A 343 -10.96 -2.84 -0.29
C SER A 343 -11.19 -3.31 -1.74
N PRO A 344 -11.02 -2.46 -2.74
CA PRO A 344 -11.07 -2.86 -4.14
C PRO A 344 -9.76 -3.60 -4.52
N SER A 345 -9.53 -4.71 -3.85
CA SER A 345 -8.30 -5.51 -3.98
C SER A 345 -8.59 -7.01 -3.93
N VAL A 346 -7.65 -7.78 -4.41
CA VAL A 346 -7.66 -9.24 -4.31
C VAL A 346 -6.30 -9.74 -3.85
N PHE A 347 -6.28 -10.59 -2.83
CA PHE A 347 -5.11 -11.35 -2.44
C PHE A 347 -5.29 -12.81 -2.83
N TYR A 348 -4.25 -13.42 -3.36
CA TYR A 348 -4.29 -14.76 -3.90
C TYR A 348 -2.95 -15.50 -3.72
N ILE A 349 -2.98 -16.80 -3.91
CA ILE A 349 -1.77 -17.59 -4.06
C ILE A 349 -1.64 -17.98 -5.54
N GLY A 350 -0.56 -17.53 -6.18
CA GLY A 350 -0.30 -17.78 -7.59
C GLY A 350 0.55 -19.03 -7.82
N PHE A 351 0.24 -19.75 -8.89
CA PHE A 351 1.10 -20.80 -9.42
C PHE A 351 1.91 -20.23 -10.58
N ASN A 352 3.24 -20.37 -10.54
CA ASN A 352 4.06 -20.00 -11.68
C ASN A 352 3.83 -20.97 -12.84
N MET A 353 3.18 -20.51 -13.90
CA MET A 353 2.84 -21.36 -15.05
C MET A 353 4.06 -21.77 -15.91
N LEU A 354 5.24 -21.20 -15.60
CA LEU A 354 6.50 -21.59 -16.22
C LEU A 354 7.19 -22.75 -15.47
N ASP A 355 6.69 -23.10 -14.27
CA ASP A 355 7.22 -24.21 -13.48
C ASP A 355 6.78 -25.57 -14.05
N GLU A 356 7.68 -26.56 -14.05
CA GLU A 356 7.44 -27.87 -14.64
C GLU A 356 6.42 -28.71 -13.84
N VAL A 357 6.29 -28.48 -12.51
CA VAL A 357 5.42 -29.27 -11.63
C VAL A 357 4.04 -28.63 -11.51
N VAL A 358 3.95 -27.36 -11.11
CA VAL A 358 2.66 -26.69 -10.85
C VAL A 358 2.13 -25.96 -12.08
N GLY A 359 2.96 -25.65 -13.05
CA GLY A 359 2.61 -24.90 -14.26
C GLY A 359 2.04 -25.74 -15.39
N GLY A 360 1.99 -25.15 -16.58
CA GLY A 360 1.64 -25.80 -17.83
C GLY A 360 0.32 -26.60 -17.76
N ASN A 361 0.38 -27.85 -18.17
CA ASN A 361 -0.79 -28.73 -18.29
C ASN A 361 -1.25 -29.37 -16.97
N ASN A 362 -0.58 -29.09 -15.84
CA ASN A 362 -0.91 -29.76 -14.56
C ASN A 362 -2.09 -29.09 -13.82
N LYS A 363 -3.16 -28.80 -14.58
CA LYS A 363 -4.39 -28.18 -14.07
C LYS A 363 -5.00 -28.94 -12.89
N LYS A 364 -5.00 -30.26 -12.95
CA LYS A 364 -5.60 -31.10 -11.89
C LYS A 364 -4.88 -30.97 -10.55
N LEU A 365 -3.56 -30.83 -10.54
CA LEU A 365 -2.79 -30.55 -9.33
C LEU A 365 -3.21 -29.20 -8.72
N ARG A 366 -3.29 -28.14 -9.54
CA ARG A 366 -3.72 -26.81 -9.09
C ARG A 366 -5.15 -26.82 -8.53
N GLN A 367 -6.07 -27.52 -9.20
CA GLN A 367 -7.45 -27.69 -8.73
C GLN A 367 -7.53 -28.46 -7.42
N ALA A 368 -6.76 -29.54 -7.26
CA ALA A 368 -6.69 -30.30 -6.01
C ALA A 368 -6.21 -29.43 -4.83
N ILE A 369 -5.15 -28.67 -5.04
CA ILE A 369 -4.63 -27.74 -4.03
C ILE A 369 -5.68 -26.66 -3.72
N SER A 370 -6.34 -26.09 -4.74
CA SER A 370 -7.36 -25.04 -4.57
C SER A 370 -8.57 -25.48 -3.77
N ILE A 371 -9.04 -26.75 -3.93
CA ILE A 371 -10.11 -27.31 -3.10
C ILE A 371 -9.67 -27.44 -1.65
N THR A 372 -8.41 -27.79 -1.42
CA THR A 372 -7.88 -28.09 -0.09
C THR A 372 -7.65 -26.84 0.77
N ILE A 373 -7.27 -25.71 0.16
CA ILE A 373 -7.02 -24.46 0.87
C ILE A 373 -8.34 -23.74 1.15
N ASP A 374 -8.77 -23.79 2.41
CA ASP A 374 -10.04 -23.19 2.86
C ASP A 374 -9.87 -21.73 3.26
N TYR A 375 -10.17 -20.80 2.33
CA TYR A 375 -10.07 -19.37 2.60
C TYR A 375 -11.19 -18.83 3.49
N GLU A 376 -12.34 -19.51 3.61
CA GLU A 376 -13.36 -19.14 4.58
C GLU A 376 -12.85 -19.42 6.00
N GLU A 377 -12.23 -20.59 6.23
CA GLU A 377 -11.54 -20.90 7.49
C GLU A 377 -10.41 -19.92 7.77
N TYR A 378 -9.59 -19.60 6.76
CA TYR A 378 -8.49 -18.62 6.88
C TYR A 378 -8.98 -17.24 7.31
N ILE A 379 -10.06 -16.73 6.70
CA ILE A 379 -10.65 -15.44 7.03
C ILE A 379 -11.14 -15.42 8.49
N GLN A 380 -11.75 -16.49 8.96
CA GLN A 380 -12.21 -16.57 10.35
C GLN A 380 -11.04 -16.64 11.33
N LEU A 381 -10.04 -17.49 11.07
CA LEU A 381 -8.93 -17.73 11.99
C LEU A 381 -7.93 -16.56 12.08
N PHE A 382 -7.61 -15.95 10.94
CA PHE A 382 -6.49 -14.99 10.85
C PHE A 382 -6.90 -13.56 10.54
N LEU A 383 -8.08 -13.36 9.97
CA LEU A 383 -8.57 -12.03 9.64
C LEU A 383 -9.76 -11.59 10.51
N ASN A 384 -10.17 -12.40 11.48
CA ASN A 384 -11.32 -12.12 12.37
C ASN A 384 -12.58 -11.75 11.56
N GLY A 385 -12.84 -12.46 10.45
CA GLY A 385 -13.97 -12.20 9.55
C GLY A 385 -13.84 -10.97 8.65
N ARG A 386 -12.68 -10.26 8.66
CA ARG A 386 -12.43 -9.06 7.85
C ARG A 386 -12.08 -9.39 6.40
N GLY A 387 -12.98 -10.06 5.70
CA GLY A 387 -12.76 -10.39 4.30
C GLY A 387 -13.93 -11.11 3.67
N VAL A 388 -13.96 -11.09 2.35
CA VAL A 388 -14.88 -11.88 1.53
C VAL A 388 -14.04 -12.90 0.76
N ALA A 389 -14.36 -14.18 0.88
CA ALA A 389 -13.66 -15.22 0.11
C ALA A 389 -13.81 -14.92 -1.39
N ALA A 390 -12.67 -14.88 -2.11
CA ALA A 390 -12.68 -14.57 -3.52
C ALA A 390 -13.06 -15.78 -4.36
N HIS A 391 -13.95 -15.59 -5.32
CA HIS A 391 -14.30 -16.59 -6.33
C HIS A 391 -13.66 -16.29 -7.69
N GLY A 392 -13.03 -15.13 -7.82
CA GLY A 392 -12.36 -14.64 -9.01
C GLY A 392 -11.53 -13.40 -8.71
N PRO A 393 -10.91 -12.77 -9.71
CA PRO A 393 -10.03 -11.63 -9.50
C PRO A 393 -10.76 -10.32 -9.20
N ILE A 394 -12.03 -10.17 -9.61
CA ILE A 394 -12.77 -8.89 -9.50
C ILE A 394 -13.34 -8.74 -8.09
N PRO A 395 -13.00 -7.66 -7.34
CA PRO A 395 -13.49 -7.45 -5.99
C PRO A 395 -14.89 -6.84 -5.95
N PRO A 396 -15.59 -6.94 -4.78
CA PRO A 396 -16.86 -6.25 -4.55
C PRO A 396 -16.76 -4.74 -4.84
N GLY A 397 -17.82 -4.19 -5.44
CA GLY A 397 -17.88 -2.76 -5.80
C GLY A 397 -17.28 -2.41 -7.17
N ILE A 398 -16.63 -3.34 -7.84
CA ILE A 398 -16.16 -3.21 -9.22
C ILE A 398 -17.17 -3.90 -10.15
N PHE A 399 -17.44 -3.29 -11.32
CA PHE A 399 -18.31 -3.91 -12.33
C PHE A 399 -17.82 -5.31 -12.71
N GLY A 400 -18.73 -6.25 -12.86
CA GLY A 400 -18.39 -7.65 -13.12
C GLY A 400 -18.22 -8.52 -11.87
N TYR A 401 -18.19 -7.93 -10.67
CA TYR A 401 -18.30 -8.71 -9.44
C TYR A 401 -19.74 -9.18 -9.24
N GLU A 402 -19.91 -10.46 -9.02
CA GLU A 402 -21.23 -11.08 -8.71
C GLU A 402 -21.08 -12.03 -7.55
N LYS A 403 -21.78 -11.74 -6.44
CA LYS A 403 -21.74 -12.56 -5.20
C LYS A 403 -22.10 -14.04 -5.44
N ASN A 404 -22.99 -14.29 -6.41
CA ASN A 404 -23.49 -15.63 -6.72
C ASN A 404 -22.70 -16.34 -7.83
N ASN A 405 -21.69 -15.72 -8.40
CA ASN A 405 -20.80 -16.36 -9.37
C ASN A 405 -19.74 -17.19 -8.64
N ILE A 406 -20.16 -18.38 -8.21
CA ILE A 406 -19.31 -19.29 -7.43
C ILE A 406 -18.27 -19.99 -8.32
N ASN A 407 -17.11 -20.26 -7.76
CA ASN A 407 -16.07 -21.07 -8.40
C ASN A 407 -16.46 -22.56 -8.35
N LYS A 408 -16.87 -23.12 -9.48
CA LYS A 408 -17.32 -24.52 -9.61
C LYS A 408 -16.19 -25.56 -9.43
N VAL A 409 -14.94 -25.15 -9.48
CA VAL A 409 -13.81 -26.05 -9.15
C VAL A 409 -13.82 -26.34 -7.64
N ILE A 410 -14.04 -25.34 -6.83
CA ILE A 410 -13.95 -25.40 -5.36
C ILE A 410 -15.30 -25.75 -4.72
N TYR A 411 -16.41 -25.27 -5.31
CA TYR A 411 -17.75 -25.38 -4.73
C TYR A 411 -18.71 -26.19 -5.60
N PHE A 412 -19.73 -26.74 -4.98
CA PHE A 412 -20.91 -27.26 -5.65
C PHE A 412 -22.17 -26.61 -5.06
N TRP A 413 -23.23 -26.57 -5.86
CA TRP A 413 -24.53 -26.07 -5.42
C TRP A 413 -25.36 -27.22 -4.85
N ASN A 414 -25.82 -27.11 -3.58
CA ASN A 414 -26.60 -28.15 -2.91
C ASN A 414 -28.12 -27.97 -2.99
N GLY A 415 -28.60 -27.04 -3.83
CA GLY A 415 -30.02 -26.66 -3.94
C GLY A 415 -30.35 -25.38 -3.18
N HIS A 416 -29.55 -24.99 -2.16
CA HIS A 416 -29.82 -23.84 -1.31
C HIS A 416 -28.65 -22.84 -1.28
N ASN A 417 -27.42 -23.36 -1.21
CA ASN A 417 -26.21 -22.54 -1.14
C ASN A 417 -25.01 -23.25 -1.81
N ALA A 418 -23.95 -22.49 -2.04
CA ALA A 418 -22.67 -23.05 -2.43
C ALA A 418 -22.01 -23.75 -1.24
N LYS A 419 -21.56 -24.98 -1.43
CA LYS A 419 -20.77 -25.73 -0.45
C LYS A 419 -19.43 -26.11 -1.04
N ARG A 420 -18.36 -25.98 -0.24
CA ARG A 420 -17.02 -26.43 -0.62
C ARG A 420 -17.02 -27.94 -0.86
N LYS A 421 -16.32 -28.38 -1.90
CA LYS A 421 -16.12 -29.78 -2.22
C LYS A 421 -15.34 -30.50 -1.11
N PRO A 422 -15.65 -31.79 -0.84
CA PRO A 422 -14.93 -32.56 0.15
C PRO A 422 -13.48 -32.82 -0.27
N ILE A 423 -12.61 -33.09 0.70
CA ILE A 423 -11.18 -33.36 0.49
C ILE A 423 -10.94 -34.59 -0.42
N GLU A 424 -11.87 -35.52 -0.47
CA GLU A 424 -11.86 -36.71 -1.33
C GLU A 424 -11.83 -36.34 -2.80
N ASP A 425 -12.54 -35.28 -3.22
CA ASP A 425 -12.51 -34.77 -4.59
C ASP A 425 -11.12 -34.20 -4.93
N ALA A 426 -10.50 -33.52 -3.98
CA ALA A 426 -9.13 -33.02 -4.13
C ALA A 426 -8.12 -34.17 -4.27
N LYS A 427 -8.23 -35.22 -3.44
CA LYS A 427 -7.37 -36.42 -3.50
C LYS A 427 -7.52 -37.15 -4.82
N LYS A 428 -8.75 -37.24 -5.35
CA LYS A 428 -9.01 -37.83 -6.67
C LYS A 428 -8.31 -37.04 -7.78
N LEU A 429 -8.47 -35.71 -7.80
CA LEU A 429 -7.78 -34.85 -8.75
C LEU A 429 -6.25 -34.93 -8.63
N LEU A 430 -5.73 -35.07 -7.42
CA LEU A 430 -4.31 -35.23 -7.16
C LEU A 430 -3.78 -36.55 -7.75
N ALA A 431 -4.52 -37.65 -7.59
CA ALA A 431 -4.19 -38.94 -8.19
C ALA A 431 -4.22 -38.87 -9.74
N GLU A 432 -5.24 -38.19 -10.31
CA GLU A 432 -5.37 -37.95 -11.74
C GLU A 432 -4.27 -37.01 -12.27
N ALA A 433 -3.68 -36.18 -11.42
CA ALA A 433 -2.51 -35.35 -11.72
C ALA A 433 -1.19 -36.14 -11.70
N GLY A 434 -1.23 -37.42 -11.34
CA GLY A 434 -0.07 -38.29 -11.28
C GLY A 434 0.60 -38.39 -9.90
N TYR A 435 0.00 -37.87 -8.84
CA TYR A 435 0.55 -37.86 -7.48
C TYR A 435 -0.42 -38.54 -6.46
N PRO A 436 -0.72 -39.85 -6.64
CA PRO A 436 -1.63 -40.54 -5.71
C PRO A 436 -1.11 -40.47 -4.27
N ASN A 437 -1.98 -40.05 -3.35
CA ASN A 437 -1.64 -39.82 -1.92
C ASN A 437 -0.51 -38.81 -1.70
N GLY A 438 -0.25 -37.90 -2.65
CA GLY A 438 0.83 -36.92 -2.57
C GLY A 438 2.22 -37.50 -2.80
N ILE A 439 2.33 -38.71 -3.37
CA ILE A 439 3.59 -39.36 -3.68
C ILE A 439 4.01 -39.05 -5.13
N ASP A 440 5.24 -38.57 -5.31
CA ASP A 440 5.86 -38.43 -6.62
C ASP A 440 6.25 -39.82 -7.14
N PRO A 441 5.64 -40.31 -8.24
CA PRO A 441 5.92 -41.63 -8.76
C PRO A 441 7.34 -41.80 -9.28
N LYS A 442 8.06 -40.74 -9.60
CA LYS A 442 9.46 -40.79 -10.05
C LYS A 442 10.43 -41.07 -8.89
N THR A 443 10.12 -40.53 -7.72
CA THR A 443 11.02 -40.61 -6.56
C THR A 443 10.55 -41.59 -5.49
N GLY A 444 9.27 -41.95 -5.49
CA GLY A 444 8.61 -42.73 -4.45
C GLY A 444 8.48 -41.99 -3.10
N LYS A 445 8.76 -40.68 -3.08
CA LYS A 445 8.70 -39.83 -1.88
C LYS A 445 7.53 -38.85 -1.98
N ALA A 446 7.22 -38.19 -0.87
CA ALA A 446 6.22 -37.13 -0.85
C ALA A 446 6.59 -36.03 -1.85
N LEU A 447 5.60 -35.54 -2.60
CA LEU A 447 5.75 -34.37 -3.46
C LEU A 447 6.10 -33.15 -2.60
N VAL A 448 7.23 -32.52 -2.89
CA VAL A 448 7.67 -31.31 -2.21
C VAL A 448 7.40 -30.09 -3.11
N LEU A 449 6.64 -29.13 -2.61
CA LEU A 449 6.35 -27.88 -3.30
C LEU A 449 6.93 -26.70 -2.53
N ASN A 450 7.43 -25.70 -3.25
CA ASN A 450 8.03 -24.50 -2.70
C ASN A 450 7.02 -23.34 -2.67
N TYR A 451 6.85 -22.72 -1.51
CA TYR A 451 5.97 -21.57 -1.31
C TYR A 451 6.78 -20.33 -0.90
N ASP A 452 6.81 -19.36 -1.79
CA ASP A 452 7.50 -18.08 -1.59
C ASP A 452 6.55 -17.05 -1.01
N VAL A 453 6.96 -16.41 0.11
CA VAL A 453 6.16 -15.41 0.80
C VAL A 453 7.02 -14.27 1.34
N THR A 454 6.38 -13.12 1.57
CA THR A 454 6.94 -12.09 2.45
C THR A 454 6.52 -12.38 3.88
N SER A 455 7.44 -12.24 4.82
CA SER A 455 7.14 -12.42 6.24
C SER A 455 8.12 -11.63 7.08
N THR A 456 7.62 -11.02 8.14
CA THR A 456 8.45 -10.38 9.17
C THR A 456 8.87 -11.36 10.26
N GLY A 457 8.32 -12.60 10.23
CA GLY A 457 8.60 -13.65 11.20
C GLY A 457 7.90 -13.45 12.54
N ASN A 458 6.91 -12.58 12.60
CA ASN A 458 6.08 -12.36 13.78
C ASN A 458 5.22 -13.62 14.10
N PRO A 459 4.56 -13.69 15.28
CA PRO A 459 3.72 -14.82 15.66
C PRO A 459 2.57 -15.10 14.70
N ASP A 460 1.90 -14.08 14.18
CA ASP A 460 0.78 -14.19 13.23
C ASP A 460 1.25 -14.84 11.93
N ASP A 461 2.35 -14.36 11.35
CA ASP A 461 2.94 -14.93 10.14
C ASP A 461 3.26 -16.42 10.34
N LYS A 462 3.86 -16.77 11.48
CA LYS A 462 4.19 -18.16 11.81
C LYS A 462 2.95 -19.05 11.91
N ALA A 463 1.88 -18.55 12.55
CA ALA A 463 0.61 -19.27 12.68
C ALA A 463 -0.03 -19.51 11.30
N GLN A 464 -0.10 -18.50 10.45
CA GLN A 464 -0.61 -18.59 9.08
C GLN A 464 0.20 -19.57 8.22
N LEU A 465 1.53 -19.51 8.27
CA LEU A 465 2.40 -20.41 7.53
C LEU A 465 2.31 -21.85 8.00
N ASN A 466 2.17 -22.07 9.31
CA ASN A 466 1.92 -23.41 9.86
C ASN A 466 0.55 -23.96 9.46
N TRP A 467 -0.49 -23.12 9.45
CA TRP A 467 -1.79 -23.50 8.93
C TRP A 467 -1.69 -23.93 7.46
N MET A 468 -0.97 -23.15 6.64
CA MET A 468 -0.77 -23.45 5.22
C MET A 468 -0.10 -24.82 5.04
N ARG A 469 0.97 -25.15 5.80
CA ARG A 469 1.60 -26.48 5.78
C ARG A 469 0.59 -27.60 6.09
N LYS A 470 -0.28 -27.39 7.08
CA LYS A 470 -1.32 -28.37 7.45
C LYS A 470 -2.33 -28.57 6.32
N GLN A 471 -2.69 -27.53 5.56
CA GLN A 471 -3.57 -27.69 4.42
C GLN A 471 -2.92 -28.58 3.34
N PHE A 472 -1.68 -28.31 2.94
CA PHE A 472 -0.98 -29.14 1.97
C PHE A 472 -0.77 -30.59 2.46
N ALA A 473 -0.51 -30.78 3.74
CA ALA A 473 -0.37 -32.10 4.35
C ALA A 473 -1.64 -32.95 4.29
N LYS A 474 -2.85 -32.37 4.18
CA LYS A 474 -4.12 -33.11 3.93
C LYS A 474 -4.07 -33.90 2.61
N LEU A 475 -3.24 -33.45 1.66
CA LEU A 475 -2.99 -34.12 0.37
C LEU A 475 -1.74 -35.02 0.38
N GLY A 476 -1.01 -35.10 1.49
CA GLY A 476 0.28 -35.78 1.56
C GLY A 476 1.42 -34.98 0.91
N ILE A 477 1.21 -33.70 0.57
CA ILE A 477 2.20 -32.83 -0.04
C ILE A 477 3.01 -32.13 1.06
N GLU A 478 4.35 -32.14 0.92
CA GLU A 478 5.26 -31.39 1.76
C GLU A 478 5.40 -29.96 1.23
N LEU A 479 5.18 -28.94 2.09
CA LEU A 479 5.32 -27.54 1.72
C LEU A 479 6.59 -26.93 2.31
N ASN A 480 7.56 -26.63 1.44
CA ASN A 480 8.77 -25.91 1.78
C ASN A 480 8.53 -24.40 1.68
N ILE A 481 8.48 -23.70 2.82
CA ILE A 481 8.21 -22.26 2.87
C ILE A 481 9.50 -21.47 2.78
N ARG A 482 9.58 -20.57 1.82
CA ARG A 482 10.71 -19.68 1.55
C ARG A 482 10.29 -18.24 1.79
N HIS A 483 10.64 -17.67 2.92
CA HIS A 483 10.33 -16.29 3.25
C HIS A 483 11.47 -15.34 2.89
N THR A 484 11.14 -14.15 2.43
CA THR A 484 12.09 -13.09 2.07
C THR A 484 11.50 -11.70 2.35
N GLU A 485 12.37 -10.70 2.48
CA GLU A 485 11.97 -9.29 2.50
C GLU A 485 11.26 -8.90 1.20
N TYR A 486 10.29 -7.97 1.30
CA TYR A 486 9.37 -7.64 0.22
C TYR A 486 10.06 -7.23 -1.10
N ASN A 487 11.05 -6.35 -1.04
CA ASN A 487 11.76 -5.90 -2.25
C ASN A 487 12.49 -7.05 -2.97
N ARG A 488 13.09 -7.96 -2.20
CA ARG A 488 13.74 -9.16 -2.76
C ARG A 488 12.71 -10.17 -3.28
N PHE A 489 11.57 -10.27 -2.63
CA PHE A 489 10.47 -11.12 -3.08
C PHE A 489 9.91 -10.64 -4.42
N GLN A 490 9.70 -9.32 -4.60
CA GLN A 490 9.29 -8.75 -5.89
C GLN A 490 10.27 -9.12 -7.01
N GLU A 491 11.58 -9.10 -6.74
CA GLU A 491 12.60 -9.46 -7.72
C GLU A 491 12.55 -10.97 -8.08
N LYS A 492 12.29 -11.85 -7.11
CA LYS A 492 12.08 -13.28 -7.38
C LYS A 492 10.88 -13.52 -8.29
N VAL A 493 9.77 -12.85 -8.05
CA VAL A 493 8.57 -12.94 -8.90
C VAL A 493 8.86 -12.37 -10.29
N ARG A 494 9.54 -11.23 -10.38
CA ARG A 494 9.91 -10.58 -11.64
C ARG A 494 10.77 -11.50 -12.53
N THR A 495 11.69 -12.25 -11.94
CA THR A 495 12.60 -13.16 -12.66
C THR A 495 12.04 -14.56 -12.82
N GLY A 496 10.85 -14.87 -12.29
CA GLY A 496 10.23 -16.19 -12.34
C GLY A 496 10.86 -17.22 -11.38
N ASN A 497 11.71 -16.79 -10.43
CA ASN A 497 12.33 -17.67 -9.45
C ASN A 497 11.40 -17.96 -8.26
N VAL A 498 10.17 -18.36 -8.56
CA VAL A 498 9.13 -18.78 -7.63
C VAL A 498 8.37 -19.96 -8.22
N GLN A 499 7.80 -20.82 -7.37
CA GLN A 499 6.94 -21.92 -7.81
C GLN A 499 5.48 -21.65 -7.44
N ILE A 500 5.19 -21.54 -6.14
CA ILE A 500 3.93 -21.07 -5.59
C ILE A 500 4.26 -19.83 -4.76
N PHE A 501 3.44 -18.79 -4.84
CA PHE A 501 3.74 -17.53 -4.17
C PHE A 501 2.48 -16.78 -3.76
N SER A 502 2.54 -16.05 -2.64
CA SER A 502 1.49 -15.12 -2.21
C SER A 502 1.64 -13.79 -2.94
N TRP A 503 0.55 -13.26 -3.48
CA TRP A 503 0.52 -11.97 -4.15
C TRP A 503 -0.81 -11.26 -3.92
N GLY A 504 -0.87 -9.98 -4.24
CA GLY A 504 -2.09 -9.18 -4.17
C GLY A 504 -2.12 -8.11 -5.24
N TRP A 505 -3.31 -7.63 -5.53
CA TRP A 505 -3.53 -6.50 -6.42
C TRP A 505 -4.54 -5.53 -5.81
N LEU A 506 -4.16 -4.27 -5.73
CA LEU A 506 -5.04 -3.16 -5.37
C LEU A 506 -5.47 -2.49 -6.66
N ALA A 507 -6.74 -2.10 -6.77
CA ALA A 507 -7.22 -1.42 -7.95
C ALA A 507 -6.48 -0.11 -8.23
N ASP A 508 -5.88 0.00 -9.38
CA ASP A 508 -5.39 1.27 -9.93
C ASP A 508 -6.56 2.16 -10.36
N TYR A 509 -7.60 1.52 -10.87
CA TYR A 509 -8.83 2.16 -11.35
C TYR A 509 -10.04 1.22 -11.25
N PRO A 510 -11.27 1.77 -11.19
CA PRO A 510 -12.49 0.99 -10.92
C PRO A 510 -13.08 0.33 -12.16
N ASP A 511 -12.27 -0.43 -12.89
CA ASP A 511 -12.73 -1.20 -14.06
C ASP A 511 -12.29 -2.66 -13.95
N PRO A 512 -13.11 -3.65 -14.36
CA PRO A 512 -12.74 -5.07 -14.32
C PRO A 512 -11.47 -5.38 -15.13
N GLU A 513 -11.18 -4.61 -16.15
CA GLU A 513 -9.95 -4.78 -16.95
C GLU A 513 -8.70 -4.73 -16.08
N ASN A 514 -8.67 -3.91 -15.02
CA ASN A 514 -7.54 -3.79 -14.08
C ASN A 514 -7.30 -5.06 -13.23
N PHE A 515 -8.19 -6.01 -13.25
CA PHE A 515 -8.05 -7.31 -12.60
C PHE A 515 -7.86 -8.44 -13.62
N LEU A 516 -8.56 -8.37 -14.74
CA LEU A 516 -8.47 -9.40 -15.79
C LEU A 516 -7.12 -9.35 -16.52
N PHE A 517 -6.49 -8.17 -16.63
CA PHE A 517 -5.18 -8.01 -17.28
C PHE A 517 -4.04 -8.73 -16.55
N LEU A 518 -4.24 -9.07 -15.24
CA LEU A 518 -3.31 -9.86 -14.44
C LEU A 518 -3.19 -11.32 -14.90
N LEU A 519 -4.08 -11.75 -15.79
CA LEU A 519 -4.10 -13.08 -16.37
C LEU A 519 -3.99 -13.04 -17.92
N TYR A 520 -3.69 -11.87 -18.48
CA TYR A 520 -3.50 -11.70 -19.92
C TYR A 520 -2.08 -12.09 -20.34
N SER A 521 -1.93 -12.97 -21.33
CA SER A 521 -0.63 -13.54 -21.74
C SER A 521 0.41 -12.48 -22.11
N ALA A 522 -0.02 -11.41 -22.80
CA ALA A 522 0.88 -10.35 -23.24
C ALA A 522 1.36 -9.45 -22.07
N ASN A 523 0.86 -9.67 -20.84
CA ASN A 523 1.32 -9.03 -19.61
C ASN A 523 2.16 -9.98 -18.75
N GLY A 524 2.60 -11.11 -19.27
CA GLY A 524 3.46 -12.07 -18.55
C GLY A 524 4.68 -11.39 -17.96
N LYS A 525 4.87 -11.57 -16.64
CA LYS A 525 5.86 -10.80 -15.87
C LYS A 525 7.28 -11.08 -16.30
N VAL A 526 7.62 -12.33 -16.52
CA VAL A 526 9.00 -12.74 -16.90
C VAL A 526 9.31 -12.33 -18.33
N LYS A 527 8.43 -12.62 -19.28
CA LYS A 527 8.69 -12.41 -20.70
C LYS A 527 8.48 -10.96 -21.16
N HIS A 528 7.50 -10.26 -20.55
CA HIS A 528 7.03 -8.97 -21.05
C HIS A 528 7.16 -7.84 -20.02
N GLY A 529 7.62 -8.14 -18.78
CA GLY A 529 7.72 -7.16 -17.69
C GLY A 529 6.37 -6.59 -17.24
N GLY A 530 5.26 -7.29 -17.56
CA GLY A 530 3.91 -6.87 -17.17
C GLY A 530 3.49 -7.38 -15.79
N GLU A 531 2.19 -7.31 -15.46
CA GLU A 531 1.68 -7.62 -14.14
C GLU A 531 1.01 -9.01 -14.00
N ASN A 532 1.04 -9.84 -15.04
CA ASN A 532 0.66 -11.25 -14.94
C ASN A 532 1.78 -12.05 -14.23
N ALA A 533 1.78 -12.00 -12.91
CA ALA A 533 2.83 -12.60 -12.06
C ALA A 533 2.90 -14.13 -12.19
N THR A 534 1.80 -14.79 -12.50
CA THR A 534 1.74 -16.24 -12.73
C THR A 534 2.24 -16.65 -14.09
N ASN A 535 2.48 -15.71 -15.02
CA ASN A 535 2.81 -15.98 -16.41
C ASN A 535 1.77 -16.89 -17.11
N TYR A 536 0.51 -16.79 -16.69
CA TYR A 536 -0.61 -17.56 -17.29
C TYR A 536 -0.78 -17.22 -18.77
N THR A 537 -1.03 -18.24 -19.57
CA THR A 537 -1.26 -18.11 -21.02
C THR A 537 -2.38 -19.03 -21.47
N ASP A 538 -3.43 -18.47 -22.05
CA ASP A 538 -4.50 -19.20 -22.74
C ASP A 538 -5.06 -18.32 -23.85
N PRO A 539 -5.00 -18.76 -25.13
CA PRO A 539 -5.50 -17.99 -26.26
C PRO A 539 -7.00 -17.65 -26.17
N ARG A 540 -7.81 -18.50 -25.51
CA ARG A 540 -9.26 -18.27 -25.35
C ARG A 540 -9.49 -17.14 -24.34
N ALA A 541 -8.75 -17.15 -23.22
CA ALA A 541 -8.78 -16.07 -22.23
C ALA A 541 -8.31 -14.75 -22.84
N ASP A 542 -7.25 -14.80 -23.64
CA ASP A 542 -6.72 -13.63 -24.35
C ASP A 542 -7.74 -13.03 -25.33
N ALA A 543 -8.44 -13.86 -26.07
CA ALA A 543 -9.49 -13.42 -26.99
C ALA A 543 -10.63 -12.71 -26.26
N LEU A 544 -11.14 -13.32 -25.17
CA LEU A 544 -12.19 -12.73 -24.33
C LEU A 544 -11.72 -11.42 -23.68
N PHE A 545 -10.50 -11.36 -23.13
CA PHE A 545 -9.93 -10.14 -22.58
C PHE A 545 -9.85 -9.01 -23.60
N ASN A 546 -9.41 -9.31 -24.84
CA ASN A 546 -9.32 -8.33 -25.92
C ASN A 546 -10.69 -7.79 -26.36
N GLU A 547 -11.75 -8.58 -26.23
CA GLU A 547 -13.14 -8.09 -26.39
C GLU A 547 -13.55 -7.20 -25.20
N ILE A 548 -13.47 -7.73 -23.98
CA ILE A 548 -13.94 -7.12 -22.73
C ILE A 548 -13.35 -5.72 -22.51
N LYS A 549 -12.04 -5.55 -22.72
CA LYS A 549 -11.33 -4.29 -22.43
C LYS A 549 -11.83 -3.08 -23.20
N ASN A 550 -12.47 -3.30 -24.37
CA ASN A 550 -12.97 -2.24 -25.25
C ASN A 550 -14.50 -2.07 -25.19
N MET A 551 -15.20 -2.90 -24.41
CA MET A 551 -16.66 -2.87 -24.33
C MET A 551 -17.15 -1.79 -23.34
N PRO A 552 -18.30 -1.15 -23.61
CA PRO A 552 -18.96 -0.29 -22.63
C PRO A 552 -19.43 -1.12 -21.41
N THR A 553 -19.68 -0.45 -20.28
CA THR A 553 -20.18 -1.08 -19.06
C THR A 553 -21.67 -1.40 -19.22
N ASP A 554 -21.98 -2.57 -19.75
CA ASP A 554 -23.33 -3.06 -20.03
C ASP A 554 -23.46 -4.58 -19.81
N GLU A 555 -24.66 -5.13 -20.02
CA GLU A 555 -24.93 -6.56 -19.84
C GLU A 555 -24.13 -7.44 -20.82
N LYS A 556 -23.82 -6.97 -22.03
CA LYS A 556 -23.02 -7.74 -22.99
C LYS A 556 -21.60 -7.93 -22.48
N ARG A 557 -21.01 -6.89 -21.90
CA ARG A 557 -19.69 -6.96 -21.26
C ARG A 557 -19.73 -7.91 -20.06
N LEU A 558 -20.80 -7.87 -19.25
CA LEU A 558 -20.98 -8.76 -18.11
C LEU A 558 -21.02 -10.24 -18.52
N ILE A 559 -21.73 -10.58 -19.59
CA ILE A 559 -21.76 -11.94 -20.15
C ILE A 559 -20.34 -12.39 -20.50
N LYS A 560 -19.56 -11.56 -21.22
CA LYS A 560 -18.18 -11.88 -21.57
C LYS A 560 -17.27 -12.03 -20.38
N ILE A 561 -17.45 -11.23 -19.35
CA ILE A 561 -16.74 -11.37 -18.07
C ILE A 561 -17.05 -12.71 -17.41
N ARG A 562 -18.32 -13.16 -17.39
CA ARG A 562 -18.71 -14.47 -16.86
C ARG A 562 -18.03 -15.62 -17.63
N GLU A 563 -17.98 -15.55 -18.98
CA GLU A 563 -17.27 -16.52 -19.82
C GLU A 563 -15.78 -16.57 -19.47
N TYR A 564 -15.14 -15.41 -19.34
CA TYR A 564 -13.73 -15.29 -18.94
C TYR A 564 -13.47 -15.88 -17.56
N LEU A 565 -14.30 -15.51 -16.56
CA LEU A 565 -14.15 -16.00 -15.18
C LEU A 565 -14.30 -17.53 -15.11
N ALA A 566 -15.27 -18.11 -15.81
CA ALA A 566 -15.45 -19.58 -15.86
C ALA A 566 -14.19 -20.28 -16.37
N LEU A 567 -13.55 -19.74 -17.41
CA LEU A 567 -12.34 -20.30 -18.00
C LEU A 567 -11.15 -20.24 -17.01
N VAL A 568 -10.87 -19.08 -16.42
CA VAL A 568 -9.73 -18.93 -15.53
C VAL A 568 -9.95 -19.64 -14.18
N GLN A 569 -11.19 -19.76 -13.71
CA GLN A 569 -11.53 -20.58 -12.55
C GLN A 569 -11.21 -22.05 -12.79
N GLU A 570 -11.54 -22.56 -13.99
CA GLU A 570 -11.28 -23.96 -14.37
C GLU A 570 -9.77 -24.23 -14.51
N ASP A 571 -9.01 -23.32 -15.12
CA ASP A 571 -7.55 -23.49 -15.29
C ASP A 571 -6.77 -23.33 -13.99
N ALA A 572 -7.38 -22.66 -12.99
CA ALA A 572 -6.87 -22.47 -11.64
C ALA A 572 -5.41 -21.94 -11.61
N PRO A 573 -5.07 -20.85 -12.31
CA PRO A 573 -3.73 -20.25 -12.21
C PRO A 573 -3.50 -19.64 -10.82
N TRP A 574 -4.57 -19.35 -10.08
CA TRP A 574 -4.59 -18.85 -8.73
C TRP A 574 -5.41 -19.77 -7.81
N ILE A 575 -4.98 -19.88 -6.57
CA ILE A 575 -5.88 -20.19 -5.45
C ILE A 575 -6.51 -18.84 -5.10
N TRP A 576 -7.80 -18.71 -5.36
CA TRP A 576 -8.56 -17.50 -5.09
C TRP A 576 -8.63 -17.29 -3.59
N GLY A 577 -8.12 -16.15 -3.12
CA GLY A 577 -7.92 -15.90 -1.70
C GLY A 577 -9.02 -15.03 -1.11
N VAL A 578 -8.74 -13.76 -0.93
CA VAL A 578 -9.61 -12.85 -0.16
C VAL A 578 -9.71 -11.47 -0.80
N HIS A 579 -10.90 -10.86 -0.72
CA HIS A 579 -11.13 -9.43 -0.86
C HIS A 579 -11.22 -8.84 0.56
N PRO A 580 -10.23 -8.07 1.03
CA PRO A 580 -10.20 -7.57 2.40
C PRO A 580 -11.29 -6.57 2.71
N ILE A 581 -11.65 -6.49 3.97
CA ILE A 581 -12.42 -5.39 4.56
C ILE A 581 -11.47 -4.61 5.45
N ASP A 582 -11.17 -3.39 5.06
CA ASP A 582 -10.27 -2.51 5.81
C ASP A 582 -11.02 -1.90 7.00
N PHE A 583 -10.41 -1.99 8.17
CA PHE A 583 -10.86 -1.37 9.40
C PHE A 583 -9.89 -0.25 9.75
N THR A 584 -10.36 0.98 9.70
CA THR A 584 -9.58 2.16 10.07
C THR A 584 -10.15 2.77 11.34
N LEU A 585 -9.30 2.87 12.36
CA LEU A 585 -9.61 3.54 13.60
C LEU A 585 -8.99 4.93 13.61
N SER A 586 -9.74 5.91 14.10
CA SER A 586 -9.26 7.29 14.24
C SER A 586 -9.67 7.86 15.58
N HIS A 587 -8.79 8.68 16.17
CA HIS A 587 -9.12 9.42 17.38
C HIS A 587 -10.12 10.55 17.11
N GLN A 588 -10.86 10.96 18.14
CA GLN A 588 -11.91 11.98 18.03
C GLN A 588 -11.40 13.37 17.61
N TRP A 589 -10.10 13.66 17.77
CA TRP A 589 -9.51 14.91 17.30
C TRP A 589 -9.21 14.95 15.81
N VAL A 590 -9.27 13.81 15.11
CA VAL A 590 -9.20 13.75 13.66
C VAL A 590 -10.61 13.97 13.10
N SER A 591 -10.79 14.88 12.17
CA SER A 591 -12.11 15.07 11.55
C SER A 591 -12.54 13.86 10.75
N PRO A 592 -13.83 13.51 10.73
CA PRO A 592 -14.34 12.46 9.86
C PRO A 592 -14.03 12.76 8.40
N THR A 593 -13.58 11.75 7.66
CA THR A 593 -13.35 11.82 6.22
C THR A 593 -14.23 10.82 5.51
N LYS A 594 -14.54 11.06 4.24
CA LYS A 594 -15.21 10.04 3.43
C LYS A 594 -14.16 9.05 2.94
N PRO A 595 -14.26 7.76 3.29
CA PRO A 595 -13.31 6.76 2.81
C PRO A 595 -13.26 6.74 1.28
N HIS A 596 -12.06 6.70 0.73
CA HIS A 596 -11.83 6.61 -0.71
C HIS A 596 -10.81 5.51 -1.01
N ALA A 597 -11.26 4.41 -1.58
CA ALA A 597 -10.48 3.21 -1.70
C ALA A 597 -9.51 3.20 -2.91
N ILE A 598 -9.59 4.19 -3.81
CA ILE A 598 -8.76 4.25 -5.04
C ILE A 598 -7.87 5.50 -5.06
N ALA A 599 -8.38 6.66 -4.60
CA ALA A 599 -7.58 7.89 -4.61
C ALA A 599 -6.52 7.87 -3.51
N ASN A 600 -5.27 8.15 -3.87
CA ASN A 600 -4.14 8.13 -2.97
C ASN A 600 -3.76 9.51 -2.41
N ASN A 601 -4.32 10.60 -2.95
CA ASN A 601 -4.05 11.99 -2.52
C ASN A 601 -5.00 12.50 -1.43
N THR A 602 -5.60 11.60 -0.63
CA THR A 602 -6.66 11.94 0.32
C THR A 602 -6.17 12.61 1.60
N LEU A 603 -4.86 12.57 1.89
CA LEU A 603 -4.29 13.19 3.09
C LEU A 603 -4.48 14.72 3.10
N GLN A 604 -4.57 15.35 1.94
CA GLN A 604 -4.86 16.79 1.84
C GLN A 604 -6.23 17.20 2.42
N TYR A 605 -7.18 16.25 2.51
CA TYR A 605 -8.52 16.49 3.08
C TYR A 605 -8.59 16.29 4.59
N GLN A 606 -7.48 15.91 5.22
CA GLN A 606 -7.42 15.67 6.66
C GLN A 606 -7.45 16.99 7.43
N LYS A 607 -8.12 16.95 8.57
CA LYS A 607 -8.16 18.03 9.55
C LYS A 607 -8.05 17.45 10.95
N ILE A 608 -7.26 18.07 11.79
CA ILE A 608 -7.11 17.67 13.19
C ILE A 608 -7.41 18.84 14.11
N ASN A 609 -7.74 18.52 15.37
CA ASN A 609 -7.82 19.49 16.46
C ASN A 609 -6.65 19.24 17.41
N PRO A 610 -5.53 19.98 17.29
CA PRO A 610 -4.34 19.73 18.09
C PRO A 610 -4.53 20.03 19.58
N MET A 611 -5.42 20.97 19.93
CA MET A 611 -5.71 21.25 21.35
C MET A 611 -6.44 20.08 22.01
N LEU A 612 -7.47 19.53 21.35
CA LEU A 612 -8.19 18.36 21.86
C LEU A 612 -7.25 17.16 21.97
N ARG A 613 -6.35 16.95 20.97
CA ARG A 613 -5.34 15.90 21.01
C ARG A 613 -4.46 16.06 22.27
N ALA A 614 -3.90 17.23 22.50
CA ALA A 614 -3.04 17.49 23.64
C ALA A 614 -3.74 17.23 24.98
N GLN A 615 -4.97 17.69 25.13
CA GLN A 615 -5.78 17.46 26.34
C GLN A 615 -6.02 15.98 26.61
N LEU A 616 -6.35 15.21 25.57
CA LEU A 616 -6.64 13.78 25.72
C LEU A 616 -5.38 12.96 25.95
N GLN A 617 -4.28 13.28 25.26
CA GLN A 617 -2.99 12.65 25.48
C GLN A 617 -2.51 12.88 26.93
N GLU A 618 -2.61 14.10 27.44
CA GLU A 618 -2.29 14.40 28.83
C GLU A 618 -3.16 13.57 29.80
N LYS A 619 -4.49 13.53 29.54
CA LYS A 619 -5.42 12.74 30.35
C LYS A 619 -5.09 11.27 30.40
N TRP A 620 -4.72 10.67 29.25
CA TRP A 620 -4.47 9.23 29.13
C TRP A 620 -3.09 8.82 29.61
N ASN A 621 -2.10 9.67 29.41
CA ASN A 621 -0.69 9.38 29.69
C ASN A 621 -0.20 10.01 31.01
N LYS A 622 -1.09 10.62 31.76
CA LYS A 622 -0.75 11.16 33.08
C LYS A 622 -0.22 10.05 33.98
N PRO A 623 1.02 10.16 34.47
CA PRO A 623 1.61 9.10 35.27
C PRO A 623 0.89 8.96 36.61
N ILE A 624 0.64 7.72 37.02
CA ILE A 624 0.09 7.39 38.33
C ILE A 624 1.25 7.38 39.32
N LEU A 625 1.43 8.46 40.09
CA LEU A 625 2.57 8.65 40.98
C LEU A 625 2.36 8.09 42.39
N TRP A 626 1.11 7.79 42.79
CA TRP A 626 0.84 7.34 44.19
C TRP A 626 1.59 6.05 44.58
N PRO A 627 1.87 5.06 43.71
CA PRO A 627 2.66 3.90 44.11
C PRO A 627 4.11 4.27 44.46
N LEU A 628 4.68 5.27 43.76
CA LEU A 628 6.03 5.78 44.05
C LEU A 628 6.06 6.47 45.42
N TRP A 629 5.01 7.20 45.79
CA TRP A 629 4.90 7.84 47.12
C TRP A 629 4.76 6.81 48.22
N ILE A 630 4.02 5.72 47.99
CA ILE A 630 3.94 4.60 48.94
C ILE A 630 5.32 3.93 49.07
N LEU A 631 6.00 3.65 47.97
CA LEU A 631 7.34 3.06 48.00
C LEU A 631 8.33 3.97 48.75
N LEU A 632 8.29 5.27 48.50
CA LEU A 632 9.13 6.25 49.21
C LEU A 632 8.81 6.27 50.70
N GLY A 633 7.53 6.24 51.08
CA GLY A 633 7.09 6.13 52.45
C GLY A 633 7.61 4.86 53.13
N PHE A 634 7.54 3.71 52.45
CA PHE A 634 8.11 2.44 52.94
C PHE A 634 9.62 2.51 53.12
N LEU A 635 10.35 3.11 52.19
CA LEU A 635 11.79 3.30 52.28
C LEU A 635 12.14 4.20 53.51
N ILE A 636 11.44 5.30 53.68
CA ILE A 636 11.62 6.19 54.85
C ILE A 636 11.39 5.41 56.14
N LEU A 637 10.31 4.63 56.25
CA LEU A 637 10.01 3.82 57.43
C LEU A 637 11.10 2.78 57.72
N ILE A 638 11.71 2.16 56.71
CA ILE A 638 12.83 1.22 56.88
C ILE A 638 14.08 1.95 57.38
N PHE A 639 14.34 3.18 56.94
CA PHE A 639 15.52 3.93 57.34
C PHE A 639 15.40 4.60 58.72
N ILE A 640 14.18 4.87 59.20
CA ILE A 640 13.97 5.47 60.55
C ILE A 640 14.64 4.65 61.67
N PRO A 641 14.46 3.32 61.80
CA PRO A 641 15.11 2.53 62.82
C PRO A 641 16.64 2.56 62.74
N LEU A 642 17.17 2.58 61.51
CA LEU A 642 18.62 2.66 61.26
C LEU A 642 19.18 4.03 61.75
N ILE A 643 18.49 5.11 61.41
CA ILE A 643 18.84 6.46 61.81
C ILE A 643 18.74 6.61 63.34
N VAL A 644 17.66 6.10 63.96
CA VAL A 644 17.49 6.13 65.43
C VAL A 644 18.56 5.29 66.11
N THR A 645 18.90 4.13 65.58
CA THR A 645 19.95 3.25 66.13
C THR A 645 21.33 3.93 66.04
N TYR A 646 21.60 4.57 64.90
CA TYR A 646 22.84 5.34 64.70
C TYR A 646 22.92 6.52 65.70
N TRP A 647 21.88 7.31 65.87
CA TRP A 647 21.82 8.40 66.81
C TRP A 647 21.98 7.92 68.26
N LYS A 648 21.35 6.83 68.66
CA LYS A 648 21.53 6.20 69.97
C LYS A 648 22.95 5.73 70.20
N ARG A 649 23.65 5.24 69.22
CA ARG A 649 25.05 4.81 69.29
C ARG A 649 25.98 6.02 69.45
N GLU A 650 25.77 7.05 68.64
CA GLU A 650 26.61 8.25 68.67
C GLU A 650 26.49 8.97 69.99
N ASN A 651 25.30 9.14 70.58
CA ASN A 651 25.09 9.72 71.85
C ASN A 651 25.65 8.88 73.04
N LYS A 652 25.66 7.53 72.90
CA LYS A 652 26.32 6.66 73.89
C LYS A 652 27.85 6.79 73.90
N THR A 653 28.44 7.02 72.73
CA THR A 653 29.89 7.22 72.64
C THR A 653 30.37 8.59 73.17
N THR A 654 29.60 9.61 73.07
CA THR A 654 29.91 10.94 73.55
C THR A 654 29.89 11.01 75.09
N VAL A 655 28.93 10.33 75.74
CA VAL A 655 28.85 10.29 77.20
C VAL A 655 30.02 9.52 77.85
N LYS A 656 30.55 8.48 77.20
CA LYS A 656 31.72 7.72 77.71
C LYS A 656 33.06 8.46 77.59
N LYS A 657 33.17 9.50 76.75
CA LYS A 657 34.42 10.25 76.56
C LYS A 657 34.64 11.40 77.61
N TYR A 658 33.64 11.75 78.38
CA TYR A 658 33.70 12.83 79.40
C TYR A 658 33.89 12.33 80.79
N TRP A 659 33.95 10.97 81.00
CA TRP A 659 34.14 10.37 82.30
C TRP A 659 35.37 9.43 82.41
N LYS A 660 36.46 9.76 81.66
CA LYS A 660 37.78 9.21 81.93
C LYS A 660 38.80 10.28 82.07
#